data_36e2b7aeb90aa7e4a49d65d8d00fd4bc
#
_entry.id   36e2b7aeb90aa7e4a49d65d8d00fd4bc
#
_cell.length_a   1.000
_cell.length_b   1.000
_cell.length_c   1.000
_cell.angle_alpha   90.00
_cell.angle_beta   90.00
_cell.angle_gamma   90.00
#
_symmetry.space_group_name_H-M   'P 1'
#
loop_
_entity.id
_entity.type
_entity.pdbx_description
1 polymer ?
#
loop_
_entity_poly.entity_id
_entity_poly.type
_entity_poly.pdbx_seq_one_letter_code
_entity_poly.pdbx_strand_id
1 'polypeptide(L)'
;VSAAEPPKPARDPLAPVAAGERLASAARSMITRAAPPSAMDAARLPPIPATAVAWVRVDRSWVNGKPSPFWQRPGAGRVEFPLPEVGTVVVAIDGSEMLGPDRFTSTGRVEGWPTSRVWFAWNRGFLHASIEDPVRGNFVLQPATPDLAQLYRVNPALVPPCGGGRRPDRAAATPLRSGGITAPELFAPAVAAAVENPQRAEVHLLMLYTPSALPALSPAERAAAVQTVFDVAVAKVNSVFASSLISARVRLVGVAETRYDESFSAGNQVQDDALTALHLEDDGRMDEIHALRDRVGADVVCLALGRPDFASSGLSFLLEDAGEPGNDRFAFSIVHFGSIAGTTVVAHELGHLLGCAHDRDNARSGPGAFSFSYGYRFAGADGRQYRDIMAYPPGNELPYFSNPDVMAPSPVSAPLGVAAGRPGEANTALTIERTAFATAAYRLQTVAPANRGTLINVATRAYVGTDDDVLIGGFVVRGNEPKTLLVRAAGPSLAQFGVTGLLDDPVLRIFTGATLMAENDQWGSAGAAGDATAAVAQAVAQVRAFPFPAGSADAAVLTNLPAGAYSAVVEGARGTTGSALVEVYEVGRNAGRIINLATRGYAGREGREMVGGFVVEGESGTTKRILLRVLGPTLGRAPFHLTGVLHDPEMELRNAAGELLMIGDDWSAGAEGGAGEENDFKPVVTYYDERQIFATGLAPKNRREPCVLVDLAPGSYTAVVRPFEFRSADPQLDQPAAPGVAVIEVYEIGP
;
A
#
# COMPACT_ATOMS: atom_id res chain seq x y z
N VAL A 1 -49.17 25.80 -24.49
CA VAL A 1 -48.16 24.72 -24.60
C VAL A 1 -46.80 25.41 -24.77
N SER A 2 -46.12 25.58 -23.64
CA SER A 2 -44.77 26.18 -23.58
C SER A 2 -43.77 25.09 -23.88
N ALA A 3 -42.88 25.35 -24.84
CA ALA A 3 -41.78 24.46 -25.21
C ALA A 3 -40.72 24.48 -24.09
N ALA A 4 -40.33 23.30 -23.61
CA ALA A 4 -39.25 23.12 -22.65
C ALA A 4 -37.89 23.39 -23.33
N GLU A 5 -37.04 24.17 -22.68
CA GLU A 5 -35.64 24.37 -23.10
C GLU A 5 -34.85 23.04 -23.03
N PRO A 6 -33.93 22.81 -23.96
CA PRO A 6 -33.06 21.60 -23.91
C PRO A 6 -32.06 21.70 -22.75
N PRO A 7 -31.66 20.56 -22.16
CA PRO A 7 -30.71 20.53 -21.06
C PRO A 7 -29.33 21.08 -21.51
N LYS A 8 -28.71 21.89 -20.65
CA LYS A 8 -27.35 22.40 -20.86
C LYS A 8 -26.38 21.22 -20.90
N PRO A 9 -25.39 21.25 -21.83
CA PRO A 9 -24.37 20.23 -21.89
C PRO A 9 -23.51 20.22 -20.62
N ALA A 10 -23.14 19.03 -20.17
CA ALA A 10 -22.23 18.82 -19.05
C ALA A 10 -20.91 19.56 -19.29
N ARG A 11 -20.40 20.24 -18.27
CA ARG A 11 -19.13 20.96 -18.36
C ARG A 11 -17.97 19.95 -18.58
N ASP A 12 -17.18 20.24 -19.59
CA ASP A 12 -15.91 19.57 -19.85
C ASP A 12 -14.96 19.77 -18.65
N PRO A 13 -14.47 18.71 -17.99
CA PRO A 13 -13.59 18.84 -16.84
C PRO A 13 -12.19 19.39 -17.19
N LEU A 14 -11.89 19.62 -18.47
CA LEU A 14 -10.62 20.15 -18.96
C LEU A 14 -10.72 21.58 -19.50
N ALA A 15 -11.88 22.24 -19.41
CA ALA A 15 -12.01 23.62 -19.83
C ALA A 15 -11.22 24.57 -18.90
N PRO A 16 -10.44 25.53 -19.43
CA PRO A 16 -9.72 26.48 -18.58
C PRO A 16 -10.71 27.32 -17.77
N VAL A 17 -10.56 27.33 -16.45
CA VAL A 17 -11.34 28.16 -15.54
C VAL A 17 -11.14 29.63 -15.92
N ALA A 18 -12.23 30.32 -16.17
CA ALA A 18 -12.22 31.73 -16.52
C ALA A 18 -11.48 32.57 -15.47
N ALA A 19 -10.64 33.47 -15.94
CA ALA A 19 -9.79 34.35 -15.13
C ALA A 19 -10.65 35.37 -14.34
N GLY A 20 -11.19 34.96 -13.18
CA GLY A 20 -12.08 35.81 -12.41
C GLY A 20 -12.05 35.69 -10.88
N GLU A 21 -11.52 34.59 -10.32
CA GLU A 21 -11.40 34.45 -8.85
C GLU A 21 -10.01 33.93 -8.46
N ARG A 22 -9.03 34.82 -8.47
CA ARG A 22 -7.72 34.58 -7.89
C ARG A 22 -7.70 35.13 -6.46
N LEU A 23 -7.99 34.30 -5.48
CA LEU A 23 -7.33 34.41 -4.19
C LEU A 23 -5.92 33.79 -4.38
N ALA A 24 -5.03 34.59 -4.99
CA ALA A 24 -3.64 34.21 -5.15
C ALA A 24 -2.98 34.28 -3.76
N SER A 25 -2.73 33.14 -3.13
CA SER A 25 -1.69 33.09 -2.12
C SER A 25 -0.40 33.51 -2.82
N ALA A 26 0.26 34.58 -2.35
CA ALA A 26 1.50 35.04 -2.94
C ALA A 26 2.51 33.88 -2.93
N ALA A 27 3.10 33.58 -4.07
CA ALA A 27 4.21 32.63 -4.14
C ALA A 27 5.31 33.13 -3.22
N ARG A 28 5.92 32.23 -2.46
CA ARG A 28 6.96 32.60 -1.52
C ARG A 28 8.22 31.81 -1.81
N SER A 29 9.38 32.37 -1.55
CA SER A 29 10.68 31.72 -1.72
C SER A 29 11.05 30.89 -0.50
N MET A 30 11.12 29.55 -0.66
CA MET A 30 11.68 28.64 0.37
C MET A 30 13.20 28.64 0.36
N ILE A 31 13.80 29.05 -0.74
CA ILE A 31 15.25 28.99 -0.96
C ILE A 31 15.77 30.34 -1.35
N THR A 32 16.87 30.72 -0.74
CA THR A 32 17.57 31.97 -1.05
C THR A 32 18.98 31.69 -1.50
N ARG A 33 19.53 32.50 -2.41
CA ARG A 33 20.94 32.36 -2.82
C ARG A 33 21.87 32.48 -1.62
N ALA A 34 22.87 31.60 -1.56
CA ALA A 34 23.89 31.57 -0.53
C ALA A 34 25.29 31.66 -1.18
N ALA A 35 26.25 32.09 -0.38
CA ALA A 35 27.64 31.96 -0.78
C ALA A 35 28.02 30.46 -0.81
N PRO A 36 28.94 30.03 -1.70
CA PRO A 36 29.46 28.70 -1.68
C PRO A 36 30.19 28.43 -0.33
N PRO A 37 30.18 27.19 0.16
CA PRO A 37 30.99 26.81 1.30
C PRO A 37 32.47 26.97 0.99
N SER A 38 33.34 26.76 2.01
CA SER A 38 34.77 26.77 1.75
C SER A 38 35.16 25.76 0.66
N ALA A 39 36.24 26.03 -0.08
CA ALA A 39 36.71 25.12 -1.12
C ALA A 39 36.96 23.71 -0.58
N MET A 40 37.36 23.59 0.69
CA MET A 40 37.59 22.32 1.38
C MET A 40 36.27 21.56 1.65
N ASP A 41 35.20 22.26 1.98
CA ASP A 41 33.88 21.63 2.20
C ASP A 41 33.21 21.28 0.89
N ALA A 42 33.36 22.11 -0.14
CA ALA A 42 32.84 21.87 -1.47
C ALA A 42 33.51 20.62 -2.13
N ALA A 43 34.80 20.40 -1.91
CA ALA A 43 35.54 19.24 -2.41
C ALA A 43 35.11 17.89 -1.79
N ARG A 44 34.35 17.92 -0.71
CA ARG A 44 33.81 16.70 -0.04
C ARG A 44 32.42 16.28 -0.56
N LEU A 45 31.85 17.06 -1.46
CA LEU A 45 30.56 16.71 -2.05
C LEU A 45 30.75 15.79 -3.26
N PRO A 46 29.83 14.86 -3.54
CA PRO A 46 29.93 14.04 -4.73
C PRO A 46 29.88 14.91 -5.99
N PRO A 47 30.64 14.56 -7.02
CA PRO A 47 30.55 15.27 -8.29
C PRO A 47 29.15 15.12 -8.86
N ILE A 48 28.61 16.24 -9.32
CA ILE A 48 27.28 16.34 -9.93
C ILE A 48 27.43 16.53 -11.44
N PRO A 49 26.56 15.92 -12.25
CA PRO A 49 26.59 16.13 -13.71
C PRO A 49 25.97 17.49 -14.07
N ALA A 50 26.66 18.59 -13.75
CA ALA A 50 26.10 19.93 -13.83
C ALA A 50 26.95 20.88 -14.69
N THR A 51 26.29 21.76 -15.43
CA THR A 51 26.89 22.89 -16.15
C THR A 51 26.85 24.19 -15.35
N ALA A 52 25.84 24.38 -14.51
CA ALA A 52 25.66 25.57 -13.71
C ALA A 52 25.21 25.17 -12.29
N VAL A 53 25.92 25.64 -11.28
CA VAL A 53 25.66 25.37 -9.87
C VAL A 53 25.46 26.66 -9.12
N ALA A 54 24.34 26.74 -8.39
CA ALA A 54 24.09 27.79 -7.43
C ALA A 54 24.00 27.18 -6.02
N TRP A 55 24.53 27.89 -5.03
CA TRP A 55 24.32 27.55 -3.63
C TRP A 55 23.09 28.27 -3.10
N VAL A 56 22.25 27.55 -2.38
CA VAL A 56 21.02 28.08 -1.82
C VAL A 56 20.85 27.65 -0.37
N ARG A 57 20.29 28.54 0.43
CA ARG A 57 19.89 28.26 1.81
C ARG A 57 18.41 27.89 1.85
N VAL A 58 18.10 26.84 2.57
CA VAL A 58 16.72 26.35 2.75
C VAL A 58 16.14 26.97 4.03
N ASP A 59 15.00 27.63 3.92
CA ASP A 59 14.25 28.16 5.07
C ASP A 59 13.34 27.07 5.65
N ARG A 60 13.76 26.48 6.75
CA ARG A 60 13.03 25.39 7.43
C ARG A 60 11.71 25.83 8.05
N SER A 61 11.51 27.10 8.32
CA SER A 61 10.26 27.60 8.92
C SER A 61 9.03 27.31 8.04
N TRP A 62 9.28 27.10 6.76
CA TRP A 62 8.25 26.82 5.77
C TRP A 62 7.66 25.42 5.85
N VAL A 63 8.43 24.44 6.28
CA VAL A 63 7.96 23.06 6.38
C VAL A 63 7.06 22.90 7.59
N ASN A 64 7.43 23.55 8.70
CA ASN A 64 6.76 23.43 9.99
C ASN A 64 5.80 24.61 10.30
N GLY A 65 5.84 25.67 9.49
CA GLY A 65 5.00 26.88 9.65
C GLY A 65 3.64 26.71 8.96
N LYS A 66 2.55 27.15 9.61
CA LYS A 66 1.23 27.25 8.95
C LYS A 66 1.08 28.65 8.32
N PRO A 67 0.60 28.77 7.07
CA PRO A 67 0.26 27.70 6.11
C PRO A 67 1.47 27.28 5.25
N SER A 68 1.89 26.01 5.33
CA SER A 68 2.89 25.44 4.43
C SER A 68 2.29 25.26 3.02
N PRO A 69 3.04 25.57 1.93
CA PRO A 69 2.54 25.36 0.57
C PRO A 69 2.31 23.88 0.24
N PHE A 70 2.94 22.96 0.97
CA PHE A 70 2.84 21.52 0.76
C PHE A 70 1.50 20.92 1.25
N TRP A 71 0.82 21.60 2.18
CA TRP A 71 -0.44 21.11 2.80
C TRP A 71 -1.66 21.94 2.40
N GLN A 72 -1.60 22.60 1.24
CA GLN A 72 -2.74 23.29 0.66
C GLN A 72 -3.48 22.38 -0.33
N ARG A 73 -4.70 22.78 -0.72
CA ARG A 73 -5.44 22.09 -1.78
C ARG A 73 -4.57 21.93 -3.04
N PRO A 74 -4.71 20.83 -3.81
CA PRO A 74 -3.96 20.63 -5.03
C PRO A 74 -3.98 21.87 -5.94
N GLY A 75 -2.79 22.31 -6.39
CA GLY A 75 -2.61 23.50 -7.20
C GLY A 75 -2.70 24.86 -6.47
N ALA A 76 -3.02 24.89 -5.16
CA ALA A 76 -3.07 26.14 -4.39
C ALA A 76 -1.72 26.50 -3.75
N GLY A 77 -0.92 25.48 -3.35
CA GLY A 77 0.43 25.68 -2.82
C GLY A 77 1.40 26.13 -3.91
N ARG A 78 2.17 27.18 -3.66
CA ARG A 78 3.12 27.76 -4.62
C ARG A 78 4.46 27.97 -3.99
N VAL A 79 5.53 27.53 -4.67
CA VAL A 79 6.92 27.65 -4.24
C VAL A 79 7.75 28.30 -5.34
N GLU A 80 8.55 29.29 -5.00
CA GLU A 80 9.50 29.93 -5.90
C GLU A 80 10.86 29.23 -5.89
N PHE A 81 11.40 28.98 -7.09
CA PHE A 81 12.73 28.43 -7.31
C PHE A 81 13.58 29.34 -8.19
N PRO A 82 14.75 29.80 -7.73
CA PRO A 82 15.68 30.61 -8.52
C PRO A 82 16.57 29.71 -9.40
N LEU A 83 16.03 29.13 -10.47
CA LEU A 83 16.75 28.18 -11.33
C LEU A 83 17.97 28.81 -12.01
N PRO A 84 19.12 28.11 -12.06
CA PRO A 84 20.29 28.57 -12.83
C PRO A 84 19.94 28.79 -14.29
N GLU A 85 20.47 29.87 -14.89
CA GLU A 85 20.30 30.24 -16.31
C GLU A 85 18.87 30.53 -16.79
N VAL A 86 17.85 30.30 -15.93
CA VAL A 86 16.43 30.48 -16.29
C VAL A 86 15.81 31.67 -15.53
N GLY A 87 16.22 31.88 -14.28
CA GLY A 87 15.60 32.84 -13.38
C GLY A 87 14.62 32.18 -12.41
N THR A 88 13.82 32.99 -11.74
CA THR A 88 12.85 32.48 -10.76
C THR A 88 11.61 31.92 -11.46
N VAL A 89 11.28 30.67 -11.14
CA VAL A 89 10.06 29.98 -11.58
C VAL A 89 9.15 29.74 -10.38
N VAL A 90 7.86 29.56 -10.65
CA VAL A 90 6.87 29.19 -9.63
C VAL A 90 6.46 27.74 -9.87
N VAL A 91 6.55 26.95 -8.83
CA VAL A 91 6.06 25.56 -8.79
C VAL A 91 4.72 25.53 -8.08
N ALA A 92 3.69 25.05 -8.77
CA ALA A 92 2.40 24.73 -8.18
C ALA A 92 2.46 23.29 -7.64
N ILE A 93 2.09 23.08 -6.37
CA ILE A 93 2.09 21.77 -5.71
C ILE A 93 0.79 21.05 -6.06
N ASP A 94 0.90 19.87 -6.66
CA ASP A 94 -0.24 19.02 -7.04
C ASP A 94 -0.72 18.13 -5.87
N GLY A 95 0.17 17.73 -4.97
CA GLY A 95 -0.14 16.92 -3.80
C GLY A 95 1.07 16.62 -2.94
N SER A 96 0.83 16.18 -1.71
CA SER A 96 1.86 15.78 -0.75
C SER A 96 1.46 14.51 -0.01
N GLU A 97 2.43 13.67 0.33
CA GLU A 97 2.25 12.41 1.05
C GLU A 97 3.20 12.40 2.26
N MET A 98 2.62 12.17 3.46
CA MET A 98 3.42 11.96 4.68
C MET A 98 3.97 10.54 4.69
N LEU A 99 5.27 10.42 4.88
CA LEU A 99 6.00 9.15 5.00
C LEU A 99 6.48 8.88 6.43
N GLY A 100 6.28 9.84 7.33
CA GLY A 100 6.68 9.76 8.73
C GLY A 100 6.53 11.11 9.46
N PRO A 101 6.80 11.18 10.77
CA PRO A 101 6.55 12.39 11.59
C PRO A 101 7.26 13.67 11.11
N ASP A 102 8.43 13.56 10.47
CA ASP A 102 9.21 14.67 9.90
C ASP A 102 9.76 14.28 8.52
N ARG A 103 8.95 13.54 7.74
CA ARG A 103 9.32 13.04 6.42
C ARG A 103 8.10 13.02 5.49
N PHE A 104 8.23 13.67 4.33
CA PHE A 104 7.18 13.70 3.31
C PHE A 104 7.75 13.81 1.90
N THR A 105 6.93 13.48 0.91
CA THR A 105 7.14 13.79 -0.50
C THR A 105 6.03 14.68 -1.02
N SER A 106 6.33 15.44 -2.08
CA SER A 106 5.35 16.26 -2.78
C SER A 106 5.61 16.22 -4.27
N THR A 107 4.54 16.37 -5.05
CA THR A 107 4.61 16.48 -6.51
C THR A 107 4.05 17.82 -6.95
N GLY A 108 4.49 18.30 -8.11
CA GLY A 108 4.04 19.58 -8.65
C GLY A 108 4.47 19.81 -10.09
N ARG A 109 4.17 21.00 -10.57
CA ARG A 109 4.53 21.46 -11.93
C ARG A 109 4.98 22.91 -11.92
N VAL A 110 5.90 23.27 -12.82
CA VAL A 110 6.29 24.66 -13.03
C VAL A 110 5.20 25.37 -13.81
N GLU A 111 4.72 26.51 -13.30
CA GLU A 111 3.72 27.32 -13.96
C GLU A 111 4.24 27.80 -15.33
N GLY A 112 3.43 27.64 -16.36
CA GLY A 112 3.81 27.95 -17.73
C GLY A 112 4.72 26.93 -18.43
N TRP A 113 5.03 25.80 -17.77
CA TRP A 113 5.77 24.68 -18.36
C TRP A 113 4.90 23.41 -18.37
N PRO A 114 4.06 23.22 -19.39
CA PRO A 114 3.05 22.14 -19.38
C PRO A 114 3.65 20.72 -19.37
N THR A 115 4.90 20.57 -19.81
CA THR A 115 5.63 19.30 -19.85
C THR A 115 6.44 19.04 -18.58
N SER A 116 6.52 20.02 -17.66
CA SER A 116 7.33 19.90 -16.46
C SER A 116 6.71 18.96 -15.41
N ARG A 117 7.59 18.34 -14.65
CA ARG A 117 7.26 17.57 -13.45
C ARG A 117 8.21 17.96 -12.33
N VAL A 118 7.71 18.05 -11.13
CA VAL A 118 8.49 18.41 -9.94
C VAL A 118 8.20 17.43 -8.83
N TRP A 119 9.25 17.00 -8.15
CA TRP A 119 9.19 16.18 -6.96
C TRP A 119 10.01 16.82 -5.85
N PHE A 120 9.48 16.74 -4.64
CA PHE A 120 10.15 17.18 -3.42
C PHE A 120 10.18 16.02 -2.43
N ALA A 121 11.24 15.97 -1.63
CA ALA A 121 11.27 15.17 -0.42
C ALA A 121 11.90 15.96 0.72
N TRP A 122 11.32 15.83 1.87
CA TRP A 122 11.79 16.39 3.13
C TRP A 122 12.01 15.28 4.14
N ASN A 123 13.14 15.34 4.85
CA ASN A 123 13.41 14.45 5.97
C ASN A 123 14.36 15.12 6.97
N ARG A 124 13.90 15.36 8.20
CA ARG A 124 14.72 15.86 9.33
C ARG A 124 15.59 17.06 8.98
N GLY A 125 15.06 18.01 8.24
CA GLY A 125 15.77 19.22 7.86
C GLY A 125 16.45 19.20 6.50
N PHE A 126 16.53 18.06 5.84
CA PHE A 126 17.06 17.96 4.48
C PHE A 126 15.92 18.09 3.45
N LEU A 127 16.10 18.98 2.48
CA LEU A 127 15.19 19.15 1.35
C LEU A 127 15.91 18.72 0.07
N HIS A 128 15.31 17.80 -0.64
CA HIS A 128 15.68 17.43 -2.00
C HIS A 128 14.55 17.79 -2.96
N ALA A 129 14.90 18.25 -4.17
CA ALA A 129 13.93 18.47 -5.24
C ALA A 129 14.50 18.12 -6.60
N SER A 130 13.64 17.63 -7.49
CA SER A 130 13.94 17.43 -8.90
C SER A 130 12.87 18.07 -9.75
N ILE A 131 13.28 18.90 -10.70
CA ILE A 131 12.42 19.55 -11.70
C ILE A 131 12.86 19.03 -13.06
N GLU A 132 11.97 18.37 -13.77
CA GLU A 132 12.25 17.77 -15.08
C GLU A 132 11.33 18.38 -16.14
N ASP A 133 11.93 18.83 -17.23
CA ASP A 133 11.21 19.31 -18.41
C ASP A 133 11.95 18.89 -19.68
N PRO A 134 11.34 18.08 -20.56
CA PRO A 134 11.98 17.56 -21.78
C PRO A 134 12.42 18.63 -22.77
N VAL A 135 11.87 19.84 -22.63
CA VAL A 135 12.17 20.98 -23.52
C VAL A 135 13.22 21.91 -22.93
N ARG A 136 13.22 22.11 -21.61
CA ARG A 136 14.05 23.09 -20.90
C ARG A 136 15.17 22.49 -20.08
N GLY A 137 15.14 21.17 -19.88
CA GLY A 137 16.14 20.39 -19.14
C GLY A 137 15.76 20.17 -17.68
N ASN A 138 16.62 19.45 -16.99
CA ASN A 138 16.40 18.98 -15.62
C ASN A 138 17.19 19.83 -14.64
N PHE A 139 16.59 20.15 -13.49
CA PHE A 139 17.19 20.90 -12.41
C PHE A 139 17.05 20.14 -11.10
N VAL A 140 18.07 20.19 -10.26
CA VAL A 140 18.13 19.46 -9.01
C VAL A 140 18.49 20.38 -7.86
N LEU A 141 17.77 20.29 -6.78
CA LEU A 141 18.14 20.80 -5.46
C LEU A 141 18.64 19.62 -4.63
N GLN A 142 19.95 19.50 -4.46
CA GLN A 142 20.60 18.43 -3.71
C GLN A 142 21.08 18.95 -2.35
N PRO A 143 20.63 18.38 -1.22
CA PRO A 143 21.07 18.80 0.09
C PRO A 143 22.57 18.53 0.30
N ALA A 144 23.27 19.51 0.83
CA ALA A 144 24.67 19.40 1.25
C ALA A 144 24.80 19.38 2.79
N THR A 145 23.97 20.18 3.46
CA THR A 145 23.74 20.18 4.91
C THR A 145 22.26 20.45 5.15
N PRO A 146 21.76 20.35 6.38
CA PRO A 146 20.35 20.67 6.65
C PRO A 146 19.90 22.08 6.17
N ASP A 147 20.81 23.07 6.15
CA ASP A 147 20.48 24.45 5.80
C ASP A 147 21.00 24.88 4.42
N LEU A 148 21.82 24.06 3.79
CA LEU A 148 22.52 24.42 2.55
C LEU A 148 22.35 23.32 1.51
N ALA A 149 22.00 23.73 0.30
CA ALA A 149 21.83 22.82 -0.83
C ALA A 149 22.51 23.37 -2.08
N GLN A 150 22.85 22.45 -2.99
CA GLN A 150 23.25 22.77 -4.36
C GLN A 150 22.02 22.78 -5.27
N LEU A 151 21.80 23.86 -5.97
CA LEU A 151 20.79 23.95 -7.02
C LEU A 151 21.53 24.01 -8.37
N TYR A 152 21.34 23.02 -9.21
CA TYR A 152 22.06 22.93 -10.47
C TYR A 152 21.19 22.47 -11.64
N ARG A 153 21.64 22.78 -12.85
CA ARG A 153 21.10 22.22 -14.08
C ARG A 153 21.90 21.00 -14.46
N VAL A 154 21.20 19.88 -14.71
CA VAL A 154 21.83 18.63 -15.19
C VAL A 154 22.37 18.82 -16.61
N ASN A 155 23.61 18.43 -16.83
CA ASN A 155 24.18 18.31 -18.17
C ASN A 155 24.04 16.86 -18.66
N PRO A 156 23.15 16.56 -19.60
CA PRO A 156 22.94 15.19 -20.07
C PRO A 156 24.21 14.54 -20.67
N ALA A 157 25.14 15.35 -21.17
CA ALA A 157 26.41 14.85 -21.73
C ALA A 157 27.38 14.34 -20.65
N LEU A 158 27.17 14.72 -19.39
CA LEU A 158 27.97 14.25 -18.25
C LEU A 158 27.31 13.08 -17.51
N VAL A 159 26.10 12.68 -17.90
CA VAL A 159 25.42 11.50 -17.36
C VAL A 159 25.82 10.29 -18.20
N PRO A 160 26.54 9.31 -17.64
CA PRO A 160 26.88 8.12 -18.38
C PRO A 160 25.60 7.34 -18.80
N PRO A 161 25.62 6.63 -19.93
CA PRO A 161 24.52 5.73 -20.27
C PRO A 161 24.44 4.58 -19.25
N CYS A 162 23.34 3.83 -19.25
CA CYS A 162 23.23 2.59 -18.50
C CYS A 162 24.25 1.54 -19.01
N GLY A 163 24.77 0.68 -18.13
CA GLY A 163 25.69 -0.41 -18.47
C GLY A 163 25.02 -1.61 -19.16
N GLY A 164 23.69 -1.64 -19.17
CA GLY A 164 22.86 -2.67 -19.79
C GLY A 164 22.23 -3.64 -18.80
N GLY A 165 21.21 -4.34 -19.26
CA GLY A 165 20.64 -5.48 -18.54
C GLY A 165 21.51 -6.73 -18.74
N ARG A 166 22.06 -7.29 -17.66
CA ARG A 166 22.81 -8.53 -17.68
C ARG A 166 21.87 -9.73 -17.70
N ARG A 167 22.17 -10.69 -18.56
CA ARG A 167 21.51 -12.00 -18.48
C ARG A 167 21.99 -12.76 -17.27
N PRO A 168 21.10 -13.39 -16.49
CA PRO A 168 21.47 -14.28 -15.40
C PRO A 168 22.33 -15.45 -15.88
N ASP A 169 23.51 -15.66 -15.30
CA ASP A 169 24.25 -16.92 -15.47
C ASP A 169 23.70 -17.97 -14.51
N ARG A 170 22.64 -18.65 -14.93
CA ARG A 170 21.94 -19.65 -14.12
C ARG A 170 22.75 -20.91 -13.85
N ALA A 171 23.82 -21.16 -14.65
CA ALA A 171 24.70 -22.31 -14.46
C ALA A 171 25.71 -22.09 -13.32
N ALA A 172 26.05 -20.82 -13.03
CA ALA A 172 26.96 -20.46 -11.93
C ALA A 172 26.23 -20.30 -10.58
N ALA A 173 24.90 -20.29 -10.56
CA ALA A 173 24.13 -20.14 -9.33
C ALA A 173 24.27 -21.41 -8.47
N THR A 174 24.81 -21.27 -7.26
CA THR A 174 24.90 -22.34 -6.27
C THR A 174 23.49 -22.90 -5.98
N PRO A 175 23.28 -24.24 -5.94
CA PRO A 175 21.97 -24.80 -5.60
C PRO A 175 21.55 -24.34 -4.22
N LEU A 176 20.29 -23.90 -4.08
CA LEU A 176 19.67 -23.61 -2.77
C LEU A 176 19.95 -24.78 -1.84
N ARG A 177 20.51 -24.53 -0.66
CA ARG A 177 20.36 -25.45 0.44
C ARG A 177 18.86 -25.57 0.72
N SER A 178 18.28 -26.67 0.28
CA SER A 178 16.88 -27.01 0.50
C SER A 178 16.64 -27.21 1.99
N GLY A 179 16.33 -26.11 2.69
CA GLY A 179 15.52 -26.17 3.87
C GLY A 179 14.10 -26.48 3.38
N GLY A 180 13.73 -27.78 3.42
CA GLY A 180 12.53 -28.27 2.77
C GLY A 180 11.27 -27.54 3.17
N ILE A 181 10.73 -26.77 2.23
CA ILE A 181 9.31 -26.58 2.05
C ILE A 181 9.07 -26.90 0.59
N THR A 182 8.63 -28.10 0.30
CA THR A 182 8.03 -28.44 -0.98
C THR A 182 6.81 -27.54 -1.14
N ALA A 183 6.92 -26.58 -2.08
CA ALA A 183 5.79 -25.80 -2.53
C ALA A 183 4.74 -26.80 -3.07
N PRO A 184 3.46 -26.73 -2.65
CA PRO A 184 2.42 -27.47 -3.29
C PRO A 184 2.26 -26.95 -4.71
N GLU A 185 2.06 -27.89 -5.65
CA GLU A 185 1.71 -27.64 -7.05
C GLU A 185 0.48 -26.71 -7.14
N LEU A 186 0.68 -25.42 -7.33
CA LEU A 186 -0.35 -24.42 -7.48
C LEU A 186 -0.08 -23.44 -8.62
N PHE A 187 0.50 -23.94 -9.73
CA PHE A 187 0.50 -23.19 -10.99
C PHE A 187 0.18 -24.11 -12.17
N ALA A 188 -1.11 -24.49 -12.26
CA ALA A 188 -1.69 -24.71 -13.58
C ALA A 188 -2.04 -23.32 -14.15
N PRO A 189 -1.77 -23.03 -15.43
CA PRO A 189 -2.06 -21.72 -15.99
C PRO A 189 -3.58 -21.57 -16.14
N ALA A 190 -4.21 -20.87 -15.22
CA ALA A 190 -5.53 -20.30 -15.44
C ALA A 190 -5.41 -19.07 -16.33
N VAL A 191 -5.06 -19.29 -17.59
CA VAL A 191 -5.36 -18.34 -18.65
C VAL A 191 -6.80 -18.59 -19.02
N ALA A 192 -7.72 -17.87 -18.40
CA ALA A 192 -9.02 -17.44 -18.93
C ALA A 192 -9.99 -17.17 -17.79
N ALA A 193 -9.97 -15.97 -17.31
CA ALA A 193 -11.16 -15.18 -17.02
C ALA A 193 -10.65 -13.77 -16.69
N ALA A 194 -10.86 -12.86 -17.60
CA ALA A 194 -10.78 -11.44 -17.31
C ALA A 194 -11.83 -11.13 -16.25
N VAL A 195 -11.45 -11.27 -14.99
CA VAL A 195 -12.18 -10.69 -13.88
C VAL A 195 -11.70 -9.25 -13.84
N GLU A 196 -12.57 -8.33 -14.17
CA GLU A 196 -12.44 -6.90 -13.94
C GLU A 196 -12.24 -6.66 -12.43
N ASN A 197 -11.02 -6.80 -11.98
CA ASN A 197 -10.55 -6.24 -10.72
C ASN A 197 -9.02 -6.15 -10.80
N PRO A 198 -8.45 -4.99 -11.17
CA PRO A 198 -7.01 -4.83 -11.22
C PRO A 198 -6.47 -4.79 -9.79
N GLN A 199 -6.10 -5.94 -9.24
CA GLN A 199 -5.17 -5.97 -8.13
C GLN A 199 -3.91 -5.26 -8.63
N ARG A 200 -3.56 -4.14 -8.00
CA ARG A 200 -2.36 -3.38 -8.34
C ARG A 200 -1.16 -4.10 -7.75
N ALA A 201 -0.20 -4.51 -8.56
CA ALA A 201 1.05 -5.08 -8.07
C ALA A 201 1.82 -4.03 -7.27
N GLU A 202 2.28 -4.38 -6.06
CA GLU A 202 3.16 -3.54 -5.25
C GLU A 202 4.52 -4.23 -5.12
N VAL A 203 5.53 -3.72 -5.84
CA VAL A 203 6.90 -4.22 -5.80
C VAL A 203 7.65 -3.53 -4.66
N HIS A 204 8.17 -4.31 -3.74
CA HIS A 204 8.93 -3.82 -2.59
C HIS A 204 10.40 -3.64 -2.93
N LEU A 205 10.90 -2.42 -2.76
CA LEU A 205 12.26 -2.02 -3.06
C LEU A 205 13.06 -1.75 -1.78
N LEU A 206 14.19 -2.43 -1.63
CA LEU A 206 15.23 -2.06 -0.67
C LEU A 206 16.29 -1.23 -1.41
N MET A 207 16.56 -0.02 -0.94
CA MET A 207 17.64 0.81 -1.45
C MET A 207 18.81 0.86 -0.48
N LEU A 208 19.98 0.58 -1.01
CA LEU A 208 21.23 0.58 -0.27
C LEU A 208 22.12 1.72 -0.77
N TYR A 209 23.06 2.16 0.05
CA TYR A 209 24.07 3.13 -0.36
C TYR A 209 25.40 2.86 0.34
N THR A 210 26.47 3.31 -0.29
CA THR A 210 27.84 3.25 0.28
C THR A 210 28.18 4.54 1.03
N PRO A 211 29.12 4.54 1.97
CA PRO A 211 29.55 5.75 2.69
C PRO A 211 30.03 6.88 1.78
N SER A 212 30.52 6.56 0.58
CA SER A 212 30.98 7.51 -0.44
C SER A 212 29.84 8.30 -1.11
N ALA A 213 28.57 7.94 -0.91
CA ALA A 213 27.41 8.67 -1.46
C ALA A 213 27.37 10.15 -1.01
N LEU A 214 27.61 10.42 0.27
CA LEU A 214 27.71 11.78 0.84
C LEU A 214 28.77 11.78 1.94
N PRO A 215 30.07 11.71 1.60
CA PRO A 215 31.14 11.44 2.55
C PRO A 215 31.40 12.61 3.54
N ALA A 216 30.92 13.80 3.22
CA ALA A 216 31.08 14.99 4.07
C ALA A 216 30.15 14.99 5.31
N LEU A 217 29.08 14.20 5.28
CA LEU A 217 28.08 14.15 6.34
C LEU A 217 28.41 13.09 7.38
N SER A 218 28.03 13.32 8.62
CA SER A 218 28.02 12.27 9.64
C SER A 218 27.07 11.14 9.23
N PRO A 219 27.22 9.90 9.74
CA PRO A 219 26.36 8.79 9.35
C PRO A 219 24.86 9.07 9.51
N ALA A 220 24.47 9.75 10.59
CA ALA A 220 23.06 10.11 10.84
C ALA A 220 22.53 11.16 9.85
N GLU A 221 23.32 12.19 9.55
CA GLU A 221 22.97 13.21 8.55
C GLU A 221 22.96 12.62 7.15
N ARG A 222 23.93 11.77 6.80
CA ARG A 222 23.98 11.06 5.54
C ARG A 222 22.75 10.19 5.33
N ALA A 223 22.36 9.40 6.33
CA ALA A 223 21.16 8.60 6.27
C ALA A 223 19.90 9.46 6.00
N ALA A 224 19.75 10.59 6.67
CA ALA A 224 18.62 11.50 6.47
C ALA A 224 18.62 12.14 5.07
N ALA A 225 19.78 12.59 4.59
CA ALA A 225 19.93 13.22 3.27
C ALA A 225 19.72 12.21 2.13
N VAL A 226 20.34 11.02 2.21
CA VAL A 226 20.17 9.94 1.23
C VAL A 226 18.71 9.50 1.15
N GLN A 227 18.02 9.42 2.29
CA GLN A 227 16.61 9.09 2.33
C GLN A 227 15.77 10.04 1.46
N THR A 228 16.04 11.37 1.46
CA THR A 228 15.29 12.31 0.60
C THR A 228 15.53 12.07 -0.89
N VAL A 229 16.76 11.69 -1.27
CA VAL A 229 17.09 11.35 -2.64
C VAL A 229 16.33 10.10 -3.10
N PHE A 230 16.29 9.07 -2.24
CA PHE A 230 15.59 7.82 -2.53
C PHE A 230 14.07 7.99 -2.53
N ASP A 231 13.52 8.82 -1.65
CA ASP A 231 12.10 9.15 -1.65
C ASP A 231 11.67 9.81 -2.97
N VAL A 232 12.45 10.76 -3.48
CA VAL A 232 12.20 11.37 -4.80
C VAL A 232 12.36 10.34 -5.91
N ALA A 233 13.37 9.46 -5.85
CA ALA A 233 13.55 8.41 -6.85
C ALA A 233 12.34 7.48 -6.95
N VAL A 234 11.80 7.02 -5.82
CA VAL A 234 10.61 6.16 -5.79
C VAL A 234 9.35 6.93 -6.23
N ALA A 235 9.21 8.20 -5.84
CA ALA A 235 8.12 9.05 -6.31
C ALA A 235 8.18 9.24 -7.84
N LYS A 236 9.37 9.39 -8.43
CA LYS A 236 9.58 9.41 -9.89
C LYS A 236 9.14 8.10 -10.54
N VAL A 237 9.60 6.94 -10.03
CA VAL A 237 9.19 5.62 -10.55
C VAL A 237 7.67 5.51 -10.59
N ASN A 238 7.00 5.80 -9.47
CA ASN A 238 5.54 5.73 -9.38
C ASN A 238 4.84 6.73 -10.31
N SER A 239 5.40 7.92 -10.49
CA SER A 239 4.90 8.91 -11.45
C SER A 239 5.05 8.45 -12.90
N VAL A 240 6.19 7.83 -13.24
CA VAL A 240 6.42 7.23 -14.56
C VAL A 240 5.46 6.08 -14.82
N PHE A 241 5.25 5.19 -13.85
CA PHE A 241 4.26 4.11 -13.96
C PHE A 241 2.86 4.66 -14.23
N ALA A 242 2.41 5.60 -13.41
CA ALA A 242 1.08 6.23 -13.57
C ALA A 242 0.91 6.90 -14.94
N SER A 243 1.95 7.62 -15.41
CA SER A 243 1.91 8.29 -16.72
C SER A 243 1.93 7.33 -17.89
N SER A 244 2.54 6.17 -17.71
CA SER A 244 2.59 5.10 -18.72
C SER A 244 1.39 4.17 -18.65
N LEU A 245 0.37 4.47 -17.82
CA LEU A 245 -0.81 3.65 -17.54
C LEU A 245 -0.47 2.25 -16.99
N ILE A 246 0.61 2.14 -16.21
CA ILE A 246 1.01 0.90 -15.55
C ILE A 246 0.30 0.78 -14.20
N SER A 247 -0.43 -0.32 -13.99
CA SER A 247 -1.18 -0.60 -12.76
C SER A 247 -0.31 -1.17 -11.63
N ALA A 248 1.00 -0.97 -11.67
CA ALA A 248 1.93 -1.37 -10.61
C ALA A 248 2.36 -0.15 -9.78
N ARG A 249 2.88 -0.41 -8.58
CA ARG A 249 3.50 0.57 -7.70
C ARG A 249 4.79 0.00 -7.12
N VAL A 250 5.75 0.89 -6.84
CA VAL A 250 6.95 0.57 -6.08
C VAL A 250 6.85 1.18 -4.69
N ARG A 251 7.16 0.40 -3.68
CA ARG A 251 7.22 0.83 -2.29
C ARG A 251 8.63 0.69 -1.75
N LEU A 252 9.17 1.77 -1.19
CA LEU A 252 10.44 1.73 -0.49
C LEU A 252 10.25 1.12 0.90
N VAL A 253 10.73 -0.13 1.10
CA VAL A 253 10.55 -0.88 2.36
C VAL A 253 11.76 -0.81 3.27
N GLY A 254 12.89 -0.33 2.77
CA GLY A 254 14.09 -0.14 3.58
C GLY A 254 15.13 0.73 2.89
N VAL A 255 15.94 1.42 3.72
CA VAL A 255 17.15 2.14 3.30
C VAL A 255 18.24 1.80 4.29
N ALA A 256 19.41 1.38 3.79
CA ALA A 256 20.53 1.02 4.63
C ALA A 256 21.89 1.42 4.02
N GLU A 257 22.84 1.79 4.86
CA GLU A 257 24.25 1.94 4.48
C GLU A 257 24.92 0.56 4.48
N THR A 258 25.54 0.17 3.36
CA THR A 258 26.33 -1.05 3.29
C THR A 258 27.81 -0.75 3.57
N ARG A 259 28.55 -1.76 4.05
CA ARG A 259 29.99 -1.69 4.26
C ARG A 259 30.80 -2.03 3.02
N TYR A 260 30.19 -2.09 1.85
CA TYR A 260 30.89 -2.39 0.61
C TYR A 260 32.00 -1.38 0.34
N ASP A 261 33.20 -1.89 0.09
CA ASP A 261 34.38 -1.09 -0.24
C ASP A 261 34.50 -0.91 -1.75
N GLU A 262 34.12 0.25 -2.26
CA GLU A 262 34.19 0.59 -3.67
C GLU A 262 35.63 0.68 -4.21
N SER A 263 36.65 0.70 -3.34
CA SER A 263 38.06 0.71 -3.75
C SER A 263 38.61 -0.66 -4.19
N PHE A 264 37.81 -1.72 -3.98
CA PHE A 264 38.19 -3.09 -4.34
C PHE A 264 38.51 -3.24 -5.84
N SER A 265 37.83 -2.50 -6.68
CA SER A 265 38.00 -2.51 -8.15
C SER A 265 38.18 -1.10 -8.68
N ALA A 266 38.56 -0.98 -9.94
CA ALA A 266 38.77 0.30 -10.61
C ALA A 266 38.03 0.37 -11.96
N GLY A 267 37.69 1.57 -12.39
CA GLY A 267 37.02 1.83 -13.67
C GLY A 267 35.70 1.09 -13.82
N ASN A 268 35.49 0.50 -14.99
CA ASN A 268 34.21 -0.18 -15.34
C ASN A 268 33.97 -1.45 -14.54
N GLN A 269 34.95 -2.01 -13.87
CA GLN A 269 34.80 -3.24 -13.09
C GLN A 269 34.08 -3.02 -11.77
N VAL A 270 34.05 -1.78 -11.24
CA VAL A 270 33.46 -1.48 -9.92
C VAL A 270 31.97 -1.85 -9.85
N GLN A 271 31.24 -1.51 -10.91
CA GLN A 271 29.79 -1.83 -10.95
C GLN A 271 29.53 -3.32 -11.17
N ASP A 272 30.32 -3.96 -12.01
CA ASP A 272 30.23 -5.39 -12.27
C ASP A 272 30.55 -6.21 -11.03
N ASP A 273 31.59 -5.83 -10.30
CA ASP A 273 32.01 -6.48 -9.06
C ASP A 273 30.99 -6.21 -7.93
N ALA A 274 30.45 -4.99 -7.86
CA ALA A 274 29.42 -4.64 -6.90
C ALA A 274 28.11 -5.39 -7.14
N LEU A 275 27.66 -5.50 -8.42
CA LEU A 275 26.47 -6.27 -8.76
C LEU A 275 26.69 -7.76 -8.46
N THR A 276 27.88 -8.28 -8.72
CA THR A 276 28.23 -9.67 -8.42
C THR A 276 28.24 -9.92 -6.91
N ALA A 277 28.91 -9.07 -6.13
CA ALA A 277 28.94 -9.17 -4.67
C ALA A 277 27.56 -8.97 -4.02
N LEU A 278 26.70 -8.14 -4.60
CA LEU A 278 25.33 -7.93 -4.12
C LEU A 278 24.42 -9.13 -4.39
N HIS A 279 24.69 -9.85 -5.48
CA HIS A 279 23.89 -10.99 -5.92
C HIS A 279 24.30 -12.32 -5.26
N LEU A 280 25.61 -12.51 -5.00
CA LEU A 280 26.12 -13.75 -4.42
C LEU A 280 25.89 -13.78 -2.91
N GLU A 281 25.53 -14.99 -2.42
CA GLU A 281 25.48 -15.30 -1.00
C GLU A 281 26.79 -16.03 -0.63
N ASP A 282 27.31 -15.79 0.57
CA ASP A 282 28.48 -16.48 1.13
C ASP A 282 29.82 -16.16 0.39
N ASP A 283 29.96 -15.00 -0.27
CA ASP A 283 31.22 -14.56 -0.87
C ASP A 283 32.08 -13.67 0.06
N GLY A 284 31.57 -13.39 1.25
CA GLY A 284 32.18 -12.53 2.27
C GLY A 284 31.99 -11.03 2.02
N ARG A 285 31.18 -10.65 1.03
CA ARG A 285 30.87 -9.27 0.66
C ARG A 285 29.38 -9.05 0.63
N MET A 286 28.88 -8.12 1.40
CA MET A 286 27.46 -7.79 1.48
C MET A 286 26.49 -8.96 1.78
N ASP A 287 26.99 -10.10 2.31
CA ASP A 287 26.15 -11.27 2.66
C ASP A 287 25.01 -10.92 3.63
N GLU A 288 25.22 -9.92 4.49
CA GLU A 288 24.21 -9.40 5.40
C GLU A 288 22.98 -8.78 4.70
N ILE A 289 23.12 -8.42 3.43
CA ILE A 289 22.06 -7.80 2.65
C ILE A 289 20.93 -8.79 2.31
N HIS A 290 21.28 -10.07 2.10
CA HIS A 290 20.27 -11.11 1.86
C HIS A 290 19.36 -11.29 3.07
N ALA A 291 19.93 -11.37 4.27
CA ALA A 291 19.16 -11.42 5.51
C ALA A 291 18.37 -10.12 5.76
N LEU A 292 18.90 -8.96 5.39
CA LEU A 292 18.18 -7.69 5.45
C LEU A 292 17.01 -7.66 4.46
N ARG A 293 17.24 -8.07 3.21
CA ARG A 293 16.25 -8.18 2.15
C ARG A 293 15.05 -9.04 2.60
N ASP A 294 15.34 -10.23 3.16
CA ASP A 294 14.31 -11.15 3.66
C ASP A 294 13.55 -10.54 4.84
N ARG A 295 14.25 -9.90 5.79
CA ARG A 295 13.64 -9.27 6.97
C ARG A 295 12.70 -8.12 6.62
N VAL A 296 13.00 -7.32 5.60
CA VAL A 296 12.15 -6.21 5.17
C VAL A 296 11.17 -6.60 4.06
N GLY A 297 11.22 -7.84 3.58
CA GLY A 297 10.35 -8.35 2.53
C GLY A 297 10.56 -7.64 1.18
N ALA A 298 11.80 -7.31 0.83
CA ALA A 298 12.07 -6.61 -0.42
C ALA A 298 12.15 -7.56 -1.61
N ASP A 299 11.30 -7.35 -2.61
CA ASP A 299 11.31 -8.12 -3.85
C ASP A 299 12.56 -7.82 -4.67
N VAL A 300 12.94 -6.54 -4.74
CA VAL A 300 14.09 -6.05 -5.50
C VAL A 300 15.01 -5.20 -4.64
N VAL A 301 16.31 -5.22 -4.97
CA VAL A 301 17.34 -4.48 -4.24
C VAL A 301 18.09 -3.58 -5.22
N CYS A 302 18.30 -2.32 -4.87
CA CYS A 302 19.08 -1.36 -5.63
C CYS A 302 20.18 -0.75 -4.76
N LEU A 303 21.45 -0.90 -5.15
CA LEU A 303 22.60 -0.32 -4.47
C LEU A 303 23.07 0.95 -5.18
N ALA A 304 23.12 2.06 -4.46
CA ALA A 304 23.70 3.31 -4.93
C ALA A 304 25.17 3.43 -4.54
N LEU A 305 26.06 3.46 -5.52
CA LEU A 305 27.49 3.66 -5.37
C LEU A 305 27.85 5.15 -5.43
N GLY A 306 28.74 5.60 -4.55
CA GLY A 306 29.04 7.03 -4.37
C GLY A 306 30.26 7.56 -5.12
N ARG A 307 31.13 6.70 -5.64
CA ARG A 307 32.34 7.13 -6.37
C ARG A 307 32.01 7.92 -7.64
N PRO A 308 32.88 8.86 -8.05
CA PRO A 308 32.62 9.72 -9.21
C PRO A 308 32.98 9.12 -10.58
N ASP A 309 33.76 8.06 -10.61
CA ASP A 309 34.49 7.55 -11.80
C ASP A 309 33.80 6.33 -12.45
N PHE A 310 32.45 6.37 -12.55
CA PHE A 310 31.70 5.29 -13.17
C PHE A 310 31.51 5.49 -14.69
N ALA A 311 31.60 4.38 -15.42
CA ALA A 311 31.37 4.35 -16.87
C ALA A 311 29.88 4.29 -17.23
N SER A 312 29.01 3.91 -16.28
CA SER A 312 27.56 3.84 -16.50
C SER A 312 26.79 4.47 -15.36
N SER A 313 25.56 4.94 -15.65
CA SER A 313 24.65 5.49 -14.64
C SER A 313 24.02 4.40 -13.77
N GLY A 314 23.88 3.17 -14.31
CA GLY A 314 23.36 2.01 -13.62
C GLY A 314 23.66 0.70 -14.34
N LEU A 315 23.40 -0.39 -13.67
CA LEU A 315 23.56 -1.76 -14.16
C LEU A 315 22.60 -2.68 -13.40
N SER A 316 21.90 -3.57 -14.10
CA SER A 316 20.98 -4.52 -13.46
C SER A 316 20.98 -5.87 -14.16
N PHE A 317 20.39 -6.88 -13.50
CA PHE A 317 19.99 -8.07 -14.22
C PHE A 317 18.75 -7.81 -15.07
N LEU A 318 18.59 -8.57 -16.14
CA LEU A 318 17.43 -8.53 -17.04
C LEU A 318 16.53 -9.73 -16.79
N LEU A 319 15.29 -9.49 -16.43
CA LEU A 319 14.28 -10.53 -16.36
C LEU A 319 13.90 -10.96 -17.79
N GLU A 320 14.17 -12.23 -18.14
CA GLU A 320 13.90 -12.78 -19.48
C GLU A 320 12.59 -13.57 -19.56
N ASP A 321 12.19 -14.20 -18.46
CA ASP A 321 10.94 -14.96 -18.35
C ASP A 321 10.42 -14.87 -16.91
N ALA A 322 9.25 -14.28 -16.73
CA ALA A 322 8.66 -14.10 -15.41
C ALA A 322 8.22 -15.43 -14.75
N GLY A 323 8.03 -16.49 -15.55
CA GLY A 323 7.65 -17.82 -15.06
C GLY A 323 8.83 -18.70 -14.62
N GLU A 324 10.05 -18.26 -14.88
CA GLU A 324 11.25 -19.05 -14.57
C GLU A 324 11.56 -19.06 -13.07
N PRO A 325 11.68 -20.26 -12.44
CA PRO A 325 12.05 -20.36 -11.02
C PRO A 325 13.43 -19.76 -10.71
N GLY A 326 13.55 -19.11 -9.56
CA GLY A 326 14.81 -18.53 -9.08
C GLY A 326 15.14 -17.16 -9.67
N ASN A 327 14.20 -16.49 -10.32
CA ASN A 327 14.35 -15.10 -10.76
C ASN A 327 14.65 -14.14 -9.61
N ASP A 328 14.13 -14.41 -8.43
CA ASP A 328 14.35 -13.62 -7.22
C ASP A 328 15.82 -13.48 -6.83
N ARG A 329 16.68 -14.44 -7.23
CA ARG A 329 18.13 -14.40 -7.02
C ARG A 329 18.83 -13.36 -7.89
N PHE A 330 18.20 -12.90 -8.96
CA PHE A 330 18.72 -11.92 -9.90
C PHE A 330 17.98 -10.58 -9.82
N ALA A 331 17.19 -10.35 -8.77
CA ALA A 331 16.41 -9.14 -8.58
C ALA A 331 17.25 -8.01 -7.93
N PHE A 332 18.43 -7.76 -8.52
CA PHE A 332 19.42 -6.80 -8.02
C PHE A 332 19.86 -5.82 -9.11
N SER A 333 20.06 -4.57 -8.70
CA SER A 333 20.56 -3.49 -9.55
C SER A 333 21.54 -2.59 -8.81
N ILE A 334 22.34 -1.88 -9.58
CA ILE A 334 23.29 -0.87 -9.12
C ILE A 334 23.00 0.44 -9.82
N VAL A 335 23.11 1.56 -9.12
CA VAL A 335 23.02 2.90 -9.70
C VAL A 335 24.17 3.77 -9.19
N HIS A 336 24.57 4.76 -9.99
CA HIS A 336 25.47 5.80 -9.52
C HIS A 336 24.68 6.84 -8.72
N PHE A 337 25.06 7.09 -7.47
CA PHE A 337 24.31 7.98 -6.56
C PHE A 337 24.12 9.39 -7.15
N GLY A 338 25.18 9.96 -7.77
CA GLY A 338 25.10 11.28 -8.40
C GLY A 338 24.14 11.37 -9.60
N SER A 339 23.77 10.24 -10.20
CA SER A 339 22.81 10.19 -11.30
C SER A 339 21.35 10.14 -10.84
N ILE A 340 21.08 9.65 -9.63
CA ILE A 340 19.69 9.41 -9.14
C ILE A 340 18.88 10.69 -9.15
N ALA A 341 19.44 11.77 -8.65
CA ALA A 341 18.74 13.01 -8.39
C ALA A 341 18.18 13.68 -9.67
N GLY A 342 18.96 13.66 -10.75
CA GLY A 342 18.68 14.40 -11.98
C GLY A 342 18.17 13.56 -13.15
N THR A 343 17.98 12.25 -12.95
CA THR A 343 17.59 11.32 -14.02
C THR A 343 16.50 10.36 -13.58
N THR A 344 16.06 9.51 -14.49
CA THR A 344 15.12 8.40 -14.25
C THR A 344 15.84 7.05 -14.06
N VAL A 345 17.15 7.05 -13.72
CA VAL A 345 17.98 5.83 -13.68
C VAL A 345 17.40 4.72 -12.81
N VAL A 346 16.81 5.03 -11.64
CA VAL A 346 16.20 4.01 -10.78
C VAL A 346 14.99 3.37 -11.46
N ALA A 347 14.18 4.14 -12.18
CA ALA A 347 13.07 3.60 -12.97
C ALA A 347 13.56 2.75 -14.15
N HIS A 348 14.67 3.16 -14.77
CA HIS A 348 15.33 2.43 -15.87
C HIS A 348 15.84 1.06 -15.40
N GLU A 349 16.65 1.03 -14.33
CA GLU A 349 17.21 -0.23 -13.82
C GLU A 349 16.11 -1.17 -13.29
N LEU A 350 15.08 -0.60 -12.65
CA LEU A 350 13.91 -1.36 -12.26
C LEU A 350 13.14 -1.90 -13.48
N GLY A 351 13.11 -1.16 -14.60
CA GLY A 351 12.57 -1.63 -15.86
C GLY A 351 13.24 -2.93 -16.33
N HIS A 352 14.57 -3.05 -16.22
CA HIS A 352 15.29 -4.29 -16.53
C HIS A 352 14.88 -5.44 -15.59
N LEU A 353 14.79 -5.17 -14.28
CA LEU A 353 14.34 -6.18 -13.30
C LEU A 353 12.87 -6.61 -13.54
N LEU A 354 12.09 -5.80 -14.23
CA LEU A 354 10.71 -6.08 -14.65
C LEU A 354 10.62 -6.55 -16.12
N GLY A 355 11.74 -6.90 -16.75
CA GLY A 355 11.80 -7.55 -18.07
C GLY A 355 11.85 -6.61 -19.27
N CYS A 356 12.10 -5.32 -19.09
CA CYS A 356 12.25 -4.36 -20.18
C CYS A 356 13.68 -4.33 -20.72
N ALA A 357 13.85 -4.41 -22.02
CA ALA A 357 15.12 -4.23 -22.71
C ALA A 357 15.30 -2.78 -23.21
N HIS A 358 16.51 -2.41 -23.60
CA HIS A 358 16.78 -1.17 -24.32
C HIS A 358 16.03 -1.11 -25.65
N ASP A 359 16.14 -0.01 -26.38
CA ASP A 359 15.66 0.09 -27.75
C ASP A 359 16.35 -0.95 -28.66
N ARG A 360 15.72 -1.30 -29.78
CA ARG A 360 16.15 -2.41 -30.65
C ARG A 360 17.58 -2.32 -31.14
N ASP A 361 18.11 -1.10 -31.34
CA ASP A 361 19.49 -0.92 -31.81
C ASP A 361 20.51 -1.18 -30.70
N ASN A 362 20.11 -1.07 -29.42
CA ASN A 362 20.96 -1.17 -28.25
C ASN A 362 20.67 -2.40 -27.37
N ALA A 363 19.59 -3.13 -27.63
CA ALA A 363 19.24 -4.34 -26.90
C ALA A 363 20.09 -5.55 -27.35
N ARG A 364 21.37 -5.55 -26.96
CA ARG A 364 22.34 -6.60 -27.33
C ARG A 364 21.93 -8.00 -26.88
N SER A 365 21.13 -8.07 -25.81
CA SER A 365 20.68 -9.33 -25.21
C SER A 365 19.30 -9.79 -25.71
N GLY A 366 18.67 -9.10 -26.67
CA GLY A 366 17.35 -9.42 -27.18
C GLY A 366 16.22 -8.67 -26.48
N PRO A 367 14.96 -9.14 -26.58
CA PRO A 367 13.78 -8.35 -26.26
C PRO A 367 13.44 -8.23 -24.77
N GLY A 368 14.13 -8.88 -23.85
CA GLY A 368 13.69 -9.03 -22.47
C GLY A 368 12.61 -10.09 -22.32
N ALA A 369 11.62 -9.88 -21.44
CA ALA A 369 10.61 -10.90 -21.08
C ALA A 369 9.64 -11.26 -22.21
N PHE A 370 9.41 -10.36 -23.17
CA PHE A 370 8.51 -10.59 -24.31
C PHE A 370 9.07 -9.97 -25.59
N SER A 371 8.59 -10.40 -26.76
CA SER A 371 9.03 -9.89 -28.07
C SER A 371 8.86 -8.37 -28.25
N PHE A 372 7.97 -7.76 -27.50
CA PHE A 372 7.66 -6.32 -27.51
C PHE A 372 8.31 -5.53 -26.36
N SER A 373 9.14 -6.14 -25.52
CA SER A 373 9.71 -5.51 -24.31
C SER A 373 10.85 -4.51 -24.60
N TYR A 374 10.76 -3.79 -25.70
CA TYR A 374 11.77 -2.83 -26.13
C TYR A 374 11.44 -1.39 -25.73
N GLY A 375 12.49 -0.64 -25.36
CA GLY A 375 12.42 0.83 -25.36
C GLY A 375 12.17 1.41 -26.75
N TYR A 376 11.67 2.64 -26.78
CA TYR A 376 11.18 3.28 -28.01
C TYR A 376 11.78 4.65 -28.27
N ARG A 377 12.30 4.85 -29.50
CA ARG A 377 12.74 6.13 -30.03
C ARG A 377 11.81 6.58 -31.15
N PHE A 378 11.45 7.87 -31.17
CA PHE A 378 10.47 8.39 -32.11
C PHE A 378 10.67 9.89 -32.40
N ALA A 379 10.06 10.36 -33.48
CA ALA A 379 9.97 11.79 -33.78
C ALA A 379 8.65 12.37 -33.24
N GLY A 380 8.75 13.49 -32.53
CA GLY A 380 7.57 14.25 -32.13
C GLY A 380 6.95 15.07 -33.29
N ALA A 381 5.72 15.54 -33.11
CA ALA A 381 5.06 16.42 -34.05
C ALA A 381 5.80 17.77 -34.23
N ASP A 382 6.62 18.16 -33.25
CA ASP A 382 7.51 19.34 -33.32
C ASP A 382 8.81 19.09 -34.09
N GLY A 383 8.98 17.92 -34.68
CA GLY A 383 10.13 17.53 -35.49
C GLY A 383 11.39 17.13 -34.69
N ARG A 384 11.33 17.11 -33.35
CA ARG A 384 12.43 16.70 -32.51
C ARG A 384 12.42 15.20 -32.30
N GLN A 385 13.60 14.64 -32.00
CA GLN A 385 13.74 13.24 -31.60
C GLN A 385 13.51 13.09 -30.10
N TYR A 386 12.74 12.09 -29.73
CA TYR A 386 12.41 11.72 -28.37
C TYR A 386 12.68 10.23 -28.14
N ARG A 387 12.76 9.87 -26.88
CA ARG A 387 12.92 8.48 -26.42
C ARG A 387 12.21 8.26 -25.09
N ASP A 388 11.77 7.06 -24.86
CA ASP A 388 11.32 6.62 -23.55
C ASP A 388 12.51 6.39 -22.60
N ILE A 389 12.26 6.06 -21.33
CA ILE A 389 13.32 5.89 -20.33
C ILE A 389 14.20 4.67 -20.58
N MET A 390 13.74 3.65 -21.32
CA MET A 390 14.52 2.43 -21.63
C MET A 390 15.40 2.58 -22.87
N ALA A 391 15.15 3.60 -23.69
CA ALA A 391 15.89 3.80 -24.94
C ALA A 391 17.14 4.67 -24.71
N TYR A 392 18.21 4.37 -25.46
CA TYR A 392 19.44 5.17 -25.46
C TYR A 392 19.36 6.39 -26.37
N PRO A 393 20.23 7.39 -26.14
CA PRO A 393 20.40 8.49 -27.09
C PRO A 393 20.66 7.98 -28.53
N PRO A 394 20.29 8.79 -29.56
CA PRO A 394 19.84 10.17 -29.50
C PRO A 394 18.36 10.31 -29.16
N GLY A 395 17.97 11.54 -28.78
CA GLY A 395 16.61 11.93 -28.46
C GLY A 395 16.46 12.44 -27.04
N ASN A 396 15.56 13.40 -26.85
CA ASN A 396 15.22 13.91 -25.53
C ASN A 396 14.42 12.85 -24.76
N GLU A 397 14.83 12.56 -23.55
CA GLU A 397 14.12 11.58 -22.70
C GLU A 397 12.77 12.12 -22.25
N LEU A 398 11.76 11.30 -22.38
CA LEU A 398 10.46 11.49 -21.78
C LEU A 398 10.29 10.51 -20.61
N PRO A 399 9.79 10.94 -19.45
CA PRO A 399 9.65 10.08 -18.27
C PRO A 399 8.43 9.15 -18.41
N TYR A 400 8.51 8.25 -19.38
CA TYR A 400 7.53 7.21 -19.70
C TYR A 400 8.21 5.90 -20.05
N PHE A 401 7.57 4.80 -19.74
CA PHE A 401 7.78 3.52 -20.43
C PHE A 401 6.99 3.51 -21.74
N SER A 402 7.52 2.86 -22.78
CA SER A 402 6.80 2.78 -24.05
C SER A 402 5.42 2.16 -23.88
N ASN A 403 4.40 2.87 -24.37
CA ASN A 403 3.01 2.43 -24.38
C ASN A 403 2.29 3.02 -25.60
N PRO A 404 1.82 2.19 -26.56
CA PRO A 404 1.12 2.67 -27.76
C PRO A 404 -0.20 3.39 -27.47
N ASP A 405 -0.81 3.13 -26.32
CA ASP A 405 -2.10 3.72 -25.92
C ASP A 405 -1.94 5.08 -25.23
N VAL A 406 -0.70 5.55 -25.05
CA VAL A 406 -0.38 6.84 -24.45
C VAL A 406 0.15 7.80 -25.51
N MET A 407 -0.47 8.98 -25.59
CA MET A 407 0.02 10.10 -26.40
C MET A 407 0.89 11.02 -25.56
N ALA A 408 2.09 11.32 -26.04
CA ALA A 408 2.91 12.36 -25.43
C ALA A 408 2.21 13.72 -25.45
N PRO A 409 2.35 14.53 -24.40
CA PRO A 409 1.73 15.86 -24.35
C PRO A 409 2.30 16.81 -25.43
N SER A 410 1.52 17.83 -25.81
CA SER A 410 2.02 18.91 -26.69
C SER A 410 3.25 19.60 -26.08
N PRO A 411 4.28 19.93 -26.88
CA PRO A 411 4.34 19.91 -28.35
C PRO A 411 4.77 18.59 -28.98
N VAL A 412 5.07 17.55 -28.21
CA VAL A 412 5.56 16.25 -28.71
C VAL A 412 4.50 15.51 -29.50
N SER A 413 3.29 15.39 -28.97
CA SER A 413 2.06 14.92 -29.63
C SER A 413 2.25 13.70 -30.55
N ALA A 414 2.88 12.64 -30.02
CA ALA A 414 3.15 11.38 -30.73
C ALA A 414 2.84 10.19 -29.80
N PRO A 415 2.46 9.02 -30.36
CA PRO A 415 2.30 7.80 -29.56
C PRO A 415 3.63 7.37 -28.95
N LEU A 416 3.59 6.88 -27.71
CA LEU A 416 4.78 6.52 -26.94
C LEU A 416 5.19 5.06 -27.10
N GLY A 417 4.76 4.39 -28.15
CA GLY A 417 5.10 2.99 -28.40
C GLY A 417 4.49 2.44 -29.67
N VAL A 418 4.73 1.15 -29.90
CA VAL A 418 4.15 0.37 -31.00
C VAL A 418 3.53 -0.89 -30.43
N ALA A 419 2.28 -1.15 -30.76
CA ALA A 419 1.51 -2.27 -30.21
C ALA A 419 2.17 -3.63 -30.46
N ALA A 420 2.02 -4.54 -29.50
CA ALA A 420 2.49 -5.91 -29.59
C ALA A 420 1.91 -6.61 -30.85
N GLY A 421 2.72 -7.41 -31.54
CA GLY A 421 2.37 -8.08 -32.78
C GLY A 421 2.42 -7.18 -34.02
N ARG A 422 2.87 -5.92 -33.93
CA ARG A 422 3.09 -5.04 -35.06
C ARG A 422 4.57 -4.92 -35.41
N PRO A 423 4.94 -4.71 -36.68
CA PRO A 423 6.33 -4.46 -37.04
C PRO A 423 6.92 -3.30 -36.23
N GLY A 424 8.07 -3.51 -35.60
CA GLY A 424 8.71 -2.53 -34.73
C GLY A 424 8.06 -2.40 -33.35
N GLU A 425 7.29 -3.39 -32.89
CA GLU A 425 6.64 -3.41 -31.57
C GLU A 425 7.55 -2.96 -30.44
N ALA A 426 7.04 -2.09 -29.56
CA ALA A 426 7.73 -1.55 -28.39
C ALA A 426 6.66 -1.16 -27.36
N ASN A 427 6.53 -1.96 -26.28
CA ASN A 427 5.53 -1.76 -25.25
C ASN A 427 6.06 -2.28 -23.90
N THR A 428 6.97 -1.52 -23.31
CA THR A 428 7.56 -1.84 -21.99
C THR A 428 6.54 -1.67 -20.86
N ALA A 429 5.53 -0.83 -21.03
CA ALA A 429 4.44 -0.73 -20.06
C ALA A 429 3.66 -2.05 -19.96
N LEU A 430 3.29 -2.68 -21.08
CA LEU A 430 2.64 -3.99 -21.08
C LEU A 430 3.55 -5.09 -20.50
N THR A 431 4.87 -4.97 -20.71
CA THR A 431 5.84 -5.87 -20.08
C THR A 431 5.73 -5.81 -18.57
N ILE A 432 5.80 -4.60 -17.99
CA ILE A 432 5.71 -4.39 -16.54
C ILE A 432 4.35 -4.84 -16.00
N GLU A 433 3.24 -4.54 -16.69
CA GLU A 433 1.92 -5.04 -16.31
C GLU A 433 1.87 -6.58 -16.15
N ARG A 434 2.57 -7.30 -17.01
CA ARG A 434 2.59 -8.78 -16.99
C ARG A 434 3.57 -9.38 -16.00
N THR A 435 4.66 -8.67 -15.66
CA THR A 435 5.74 -9.21 -14.81
C THR A 435 5.68 -8.74 -13.38
N ALA A 436 5.07 -7.56 -13.11
CA ALA A 436 5.10 -6.93 -11.79
C ALA A 436 4.49 -7.81 -10.69
N PHE A 437 3.44 -8.58 -10.99
CA PHE A 437 2.84 -9.48 -9.99
C PHE A 437 3.76 -10.62 -9.60
N ALA A 438 4.48 -11.21 -10.58
CA ALA A 438 5.46 -12.25 -10.32
C ALA A 438 6.65 -11.70 -9.51
N THR A 439 7.11 -10.49 -9.86
CA THR A 439 8.19 -9.81 -9.12
C THR A 439 7.76 -9.45 -7.69
N ALA A 440 6.55 -8.94 -7.50
CA ALA A 440 6.00 -8.61 -6.18
C ALA A 440 5.76 -9.84 -5.27
N ALA A 441 5.96 -11.03 -5.80
CA ALA A 441 5.89 -12.30 -5.07
C ALA A 441 7.27 -12.91 -4.76
N TYR A 442 8.38 -12.26 -5.11
CA TYR A 442 9.74 -12.78 -4.87
C TYR A 442 10.07 -12.92 -3.39
N ARG A 443 9.58 -11.99 -2.59
CA ARG A 443 9.57 -12.13 -1.14
C ARG A 443 8.13 -12.07 -0.69
N LEU A 444 7.60 -13.21 -0.30
CA LEU A 444 6.39 -13.21 0.54
C LEU A 444 6.66 -12.16 1.60
N GLN A 445 5.79 -11.17 1.70
CA GLN A 445 5.95 -10.10 2.68
C GLN A 445 6.21 -10.76 4.03
N THR A 446 7.46 -10.97 4.38
CA THR A 446 7.87 -11.02 5.75
C THR A 446 7.74 -9.59 6.24
N VAL A 447 6.49 -9.09 6.29
CA VAL A 447 6.18 -8.02 7.19
C VAL A 447 6.90 -8.41 8.45
N ALA A 448 7.73 -7.54 8.98
CA ALA A 448 8.53 -7.69 10.19
C ALA A 448 7.88 -8.67 11.16
N PRO A 449 8.52 -9.37 12.11
CA PRO A 449 8.01 -10.55 12.87
C PRO A 449 6.52 -10.55 13.23
N ALA A 450 5.83 -9.70 12.64
CA ALA A 450 4.54 -9.17 12.74
C ALA A 450 3.40 -10.09 12.32
N ASN A 451 3.47 -10.93 11.34
CA ASN A 451 2.26 -11.63 10.86
C ASN A 451 2.14 -13.09 11.36
N ARG A 452 2.77 -13.43 12.49
CA ARG A 452 2.70 -14.77 13.12
C ARG A 452 1.52 -14.96 14.08
N GLY A 453 0.76 -13.89 14.37
CA GLY A 453 -0.47 -13.99 15.13
C GLY A 453 -1.54 -14.75 14.36
N THR A 454 -2.48 -15.37 15.04
CA THR A 454 -3.66 -16.05 14.48
C THR A 454 -4.92 -15.54 15.13
N LEU A 455 -5.98 -15.44 14.34
CA LEU A 455 -7.32 -15.18 14.84
C LEU A 455 -7.88 -16.49 15.42
N ILE A 456 -8.17 -16.54 16.73
CA ILE A 456 -8.55 -17.80 17.39
C ILE A 456 -10.00 -17.84 17.85
N ASN A 457 -10.64 -16.71 18.04
CA ASN A 457 -12.05 -16.63 18.34
C ASN A 457 -12.67 -15.35 17.81
N VAL A 458 -13.96 -15.39 17.65
CA VAL A 458 -14.75 -14.17 17.47
C VAL A 458 -16.08 -14.30 18.18
N ALA A 459 -16.51 -13.20 18.74
CA ALA A 459 -17.73 -13.06 19.50
C ALA A 459 -18.44 -11.79 19.06
N THR A 460 -19.76 -11.86 18.79
CA THR A 460 -20.52 -10.64 18.50
C THR A 460 -21.79 -10.56 19.33
N ARG A 461 -21.92 -9.46 20.03
CA ARG A 461 -23.15 -9.09 20.73
C ARG A 461 -23.97 -8.14 19.88
N ALA A 462 -25.23 -8.45 19.67
CA ALA A 462 -26.19 -7.56 19.05
C ALA A 462 -27.60 -7.78 19.60
N TYR A 463 -28.50 -6.88 19.27
CA TYR A 463 -29.91 -7.09 19.54
C TYR A 463 -30.51 -8.09 18.54
N VAL A 464 -31.16 -9.12 19.03
CA VAL A 464 -31.89 -10.15 18.27
C VAL A 464 -33.34 -9.76 18.17
N GLY A 465 -33.81 -9.51 16.98
CA GLY A 465 -35.22 -9.27 16.65
C GLY A 465 -35.89 -10.53 16.12
N THR A 466 -36.90 -10.34 15.27
CA THR A 466 -37.61 -11.40 14.57
C THR A 466 -37.38 -11.31 13.08
N ASP A 467 -37.70 -12.36 12.34
CA ASP A 467 -37.61 -12.43 10.87
C ASP A 467 -36.18 -12.17 10.34
N ASP A 468 -35.97 -11.07 9.64
CA ASP A 468 -34.64 -10.71 9.09
C ASP A 468 -33.70 -10.07 10.12
N ASP A 469 -34.22 -9.67 11.29
CA ASP A 469 -33.47 -8.99 12.35
C ASP A 469 -32.77 -9.97 13.34
N VAL A 470 -32.57 -11.22 12.95
CA VAL A 470 -31.89 -12.23 13.75
C VAL A 470 -30.37 -12.00 13.73
N LEU A 471 -29.67 -12.47 14.76
CA LEU A 471 -28.22 -12.41 14.85
C LEU A 471 -27.59 -13.60 14.10
N ILE A 472 -26.71 -13.33 13.13
CA ILE A 472 -26.06 -14.36 12.32
C ILE A 472 -24.55 -14.20 12.38
N GLY A 473 -23.85 -15.17 12.97
CA GLY A 473 -22.39 -15.30 12.91
C GLY A 473 -21.95 -16.21 11.75
N GLY A 474 -21.46 -15.61 10.65
CA GLY A 474 -20.86 -16.34 9.54
C GLY A 474 -19.37 -16.59 9.81
N PHE A 475 -18.86 -17.78 9.49
CA PHE A 475 -17.44 -18.11 9.61
C PHE A 475 -16.99 -19.10 8.53
N VAL A 476 -15.69 -19.10 8.23
CA VAL A 476 -15.08 -20.02 7.26
C VAL A 476 -14.03 -20.86 7.93
N VAL A 477 -14.19 -22.17 7.83
CA VAL A 477 -13.19 -23.17 8.21
C VAL A 477 -12.31 -23.48 7.01
N ARG A 478 -10.99 -23.38 7.16
CA ARG A 478 -9.99 -23.75 6.15
C ARG A 478 -9.06 -24.81 6.71
N GLY A 479 -8.55 -25.68 5.86
CA GLY A 479 -7.63 -26.77 6.17
C GLY A 479 -8.01 -28.07 5.51
N ASN A 480 -7.16 -29.08 5.65
CA ASN A 480 -7.36 -30.41 5.05
C ASN A 480 -8.08 -31.38 6.00
N GLU A 481 -8.28 -30.99 7.24
CA GLU A 481 -8.94 -31.77 8.29
C GLU A 481 -10.09 -30.98 8.90
N PRO A 482 -11.14 -31.68 9.36
CA PRO A 482 -12.22 -31.03 10.09
C PRO A 482 -11.72 -30.32 11.35
N LYS A 483 -12.35 -29.19 11.69
CA LYS A 483 -12.06 -28.40 12.89
C LYS A 483 -13.13 -28.62 13.95
N THR A 484 -12.70 -28.93 15.17
CA THR A 484 -13.61 -28.95 16.32
C THR A 484 -13.86 -27.50 16.76
N LEU A 485 -15.13 -27.11 16.79
CA LEU A 485 -15.60 -25.78 17.17
C LEU A 485 -16.60 -25.86 18.31
N LEU A 486 -16.46 -24.94 19.24
CA LEU A 486 -17.51 -24.60 20.20
C LEU A 486 -18.22 -23.35 19.73
N VAL A 487 -19.50 -23.47 19.40
CA VAL A 487 -20.37 -22.34 19.02
C VAL A 487 -21.38 -22.12 20.13
N ARG A 488 -21.54 -20.88 20.58
CA ARG A 488 -22.37 -20.51 21.72
C ARG A 488 -23.30 -19.35 21.38
N ALA A 489 -24.47 -19.36 21.99
CA ALA A 489 -25.38 -18.22 22.02
C ALA A 489 -25.72 -17.91 23.49
N ALA A 490 -25.12 -16.84 24.01
CA ALA A 490 -25.38 -16.38 25.36
C ALA A 490 -26.46 -15.30 25.35
N GLY A 491 -27.49 -15.50 26.14
CA GLY A 491 -28.54 -14.54 26.42
C GLY A 491 -28.61 -14.26 27.93
N PRO A 492 -29.25 -15.14 28.74
CA PRO A 492 -29.42 -14.92 30.18
C PRO A 492 -28.11 -14.76 30.95
N SER A 493 -27.06 -15.47 30.54
CA SER A 493 -25.74 -15.41 31.18
C SER A 493 -25.04 -14.06 31.05
N LEU A 494 -25.47 -13.19 30.14
CA LEU A 494 -24.89 -11.87 29.99
C LEU A 494 -25.27 -10.91 31.14
N ALA A 495 -26.29 -11.26 31.97
CA ALA A 495 -26.64 -10.49 33.15
C ALA A 495 -25.46 -10.29 34.12
N GLN A 496 -24.55 -11.26 34.22
CA GLN A 496 -23.35 -11.18 35.07
C GLN A 496 -22.40 -10.07 34.66
N PHE A 497 -22.48 -9.58 33.41
CA PHE A 497 -21.68 -8.49 32.87
C PHE A 497 -22.43 -7.15 32.85
N GLY A 498 -23.61 -7.07 33.48
CA GLY A 498 -24.41 -5.87 33.55
C GLY A 498 -25.19 -5.51 32.27
N VAL A 499 -25.26 -6.44 31.31
CA VAL A 499 -26.08 -6.22 30.09
C VAL A 499 -27.54 -6.32 30.43
N THR A 500 -28.35 -5.36 29.95
CA THR A 500 -29.77 -5.29 30.14
C THR A 500 -30.52 -5.59 28.85
N GLY A 501 -31.83 -5.88 28.94
CA GLY A 501 -32.66 -6.22 27.77
C GLY A 501 -32.16 -7.47 27.05
N LEU A 502 -31.85 -8.51 27.83
CA LEU A 502 -31.32 -9.77 27.34
C LEU A 502 -32.34 -10.57 26.56
N LEU A 503 -31.86 -11.42 25.65
CA LEU A 503 -32.64 -12.48 25.06
C LEU A 503 -32.80 -13.61 26.09
N ASP A 504 -34.04 -13.87 26.51
CA ASP A 504 -34.33 -14.79 27.63
C ASP A 504 -34.06 -16.25 27.28
N ASP A 505 -34.26 -16.63 26.02
CA ASP A 505 -34.20 -18.04 25.58
C ASP A 505 -33.69 -18.12 24.13
N PRO A 506 -32.32 -18.09 23.92
CA PRO A 506 -31.69 -18.15 22.61
C PRO A 506 -31.75 -19.55 22.00
N VAL A 507 -32.13 -19.66 20.75
CA VAL A 507 -32.02 -20.86 19.91
C VAL A 507 -30.89 -20.69 18.95
N LEU A 508 -29.90 -21.56 18.99
CA LEU A 508 -28.72 -21.58 18.14
C LEU A 508 -28.86 -22.65 17.05
N ARG A 509 -28.73 -22.25 15.78
CA ARG A 509 -28.70 -23.18 14.62
C ARG A 509 -27.46 -22.94 13.79
N ILE A 510 -26.79 -24.02 13.39
CA ILE A 510 -25.59 -23.96 12.52
C ILE A 510 -25.99 -24.51 11.15
N PHE A 511 -25.71 -23.71 10.11
CA PHE A 511 -26.01 -24.06 8.73
C PHE A 511 -24.76 -24.10 7.84
N THR A 512 -24.77 -24.92 6.78
CA THR A 512 -23.92 -24.77 5.60
C THR A 512 -24.81 -24.56 4.39
N GLY A 513 -24.77 -23.36 3.76
CA GLY A 513 -25.80 -22.95 2.82
C GLY A 513 -27.18 -22.99 3.46
N ALA A 514 -28.12 -23.78 2.90
CA ALA A 514 -29.46 -23.97 3.44
C ALA A 514 -29.60 -25.24 4.31
N THR A 515 -28.53 -26.01 4.51
CA THR A 515 -28.57 -27.28 5.24
C THR A 515 -28.29 -27.06 6.71
N LEU A 516 -29.23 -27.46 7.58
CA LEU A 516 -29.06 -27.46 9.03
C LEU A 516 -28.06 -28.55 9.43
N MET A 517 -27.00 -28.19 10.13
CA MET A 517 -25.94 -29.06 10.63
C MET A 517 -26.11 -29.43 12.09
N ALA A 518 -26.55 -28.47 12.91
CA ALA A 518 -26.77 -28.66 14.34
C ALA A 518 -27.73 -27.61 14.89
N GLU A 519 -28.43 -27.93 15.96
CA GLU A 519 -29.32 -27.04 16.70
C GLU A 519 -29.22 -27.29 18.20
N ASN A 520 -29.30 -26.25 19.00
CA ASN A 520 -29.43 -26.30 20.45
C ASN A 520 -30.18 -25.07 20.97
N ASP A 521 -31.06 -25.28 21.96
CA ASP A 521 -31.79 -24.24 22.68
C ASP A 521 -31.47 -24.16 24.17
N GLN A 522 -30.80 -25.17 24.70
CA GLN A 522 -30.36 -25.23 26.11
C GLN A 522 -29.04 -26.03 26.22
N TRP A 523 -27.95 -25.37 26.55
CA TRP A 523 -26.63 -25.99 26.61
C TRP A 523 -26.50 -27.18 27.57
N GLY A 524 -27.32 -27.21 28.63
CA GLY A 524 -27.35 -28.27 29.66
C GLY A 524 -28.34 -29.38 29.39
N SER A 525 -29.19 -29.28 28.38
CA SER A 525 -30.13 -30.33 27.98
C SER A 525 -29.48 -31.19 26.89
N ALA A 526 -28.69 -32.19 27.30
CA ALA A 526 -28.25 -33.21 26.38
C ALA A 526 -29.44 -33.99 25.85
N GLY A 527 -29.75 -33.89 24.55
CA GLY A 527 -30.56 -34.88 23.89
C GLY A 527 -29.88 -36.24 24.07
N ALA A 528 -30.49 -37.15 24.83
CA ALA A 528 -30.26 -38.58 24.89
C ALA A 528 -28.86 -39.14 25.28
N ALA A 529 -27.83 -38.33 25.50
CA ALA A 529 -26.53 -38.84 26.00
C ALA A 529 -25.90 -37.80 26.95
N GLY A 530 -25.83 -38.13 28.23
CA GLY A 530 -25.27 -37.28 29.31
C GLY A 530 -23.82 -36.82 29.12
N ASP A 531 -23.14 -37.30 28.10
CA ASP A 531 -21.77 -36.96 27.74
C ASP A 531 -21.64 -35.61 27.01
N ALA A 532 -22.69 -35.11 26.34
CA ALA A 532 -22.62 -33.90 25.55
C ALA A 532 -22.45 -32.62 26.40
N THR A 533 -23.16 -32.52 27.53
CA THR A 533 -23.03 -31.39 28.46
C THR A 533 -21.65 -31.34 29.11
N ALA A 534 -21.08 -32.50 29.48
CA ALA A 534 -19.72 -32.59 30.03
C ALA A 534 -18.68 -32.18 28.98
N ALA A 535 -18.84 -32.62 27.74
CA ALA A 535 -17.95 -32.27 26.64
C ALA A 535 -17.97 -30.76 26.31
N VAL A 536 -19.17 -30.14 26.33
CA VAL A 536 -19.33 -28.66 26.16
C VAL A 536 -18.65 -27.93 27.32
N ALA A 537 -18.89 -28.36 28.58
CA ALA A 537 -18.26 -27.74 29.74
C ALA A 537 -16.71 -27.84 29.71
N GLN A 538 -16.18 -29.00 29.28
CA GLN A 538 -14.75 -29.18 29.06
C GLN A 538 -14.19 -28.26 27.96
N ALA A 539 -14.90 -28.16 26.84
CA ALA A 539 -14.52 -27.25 25.74
C ALA A 539 -14.54 -25.78 26.18
N VAL A 540 -15.57 -25.36 26.96
CA VAL A 540 -15.66 -24.02 27.55
C VAL A 540 -14.43 -23.71 28.40
N ALA A 541 -14.02 -24.65 29.28
CA ALA A 541 -12.84 -24.49 30.11
C ALA A 541 -11.54 -24.44 29.29
N GLN A 542 -11.44 -25.24 28.21
CA GLN A 542 -10.27 -25.30 27.35
C GLN A 542 -10.06 -23.98 26.58
N VAL A 543 -11.14 -23.37 26.06
CA VAL A 543 -11.07 -22.12 25.33
C VAL A 543 -11.14 -20.89 26.24
N ARG A 544 -11.21 -21.07 27.55
CA ARG A 544 -11.33 -20.03 28.60
C ARG A 544 -12.54 -19.09 28.39
N ALA A 545 -13.62 -19.63 27.83
CA ALA A 545 -14.88 -18.92 27.76
C ALA A 545 -15.54 -18.87 29.16
N PHE A 546 -16.37 -17.85 29.43
CA PHE A 546 -17.11 -17.78 30.68
C PHE A 546 -18.12 -18.94 30.76
N PRO A 547 -18.26 -19.58 31.92
CA PRO A 547 -19.20 -20.70 32.06
C PRO A 547 -20.64 -20.26 32.05
N PHE A 548 -21.52 -21.04 31.44
CA PHE A 548 -22.95 -20.88 31.60
C PHE A 548 -23.42 -21.47 32.92
N PRO A 549 -24.32 -20.81 33.67
CA PRO A 549 -24.93 -21.39 34.86
C PRO A 549 -25.68 -22.67 34.53
N ALA A 550 -25.66 -23.64 35.45
CA ALA A 550 -26.43 -24.87 35.31
C ALA A 550 -27.94 -24.53 35.20
N GLY A 551 -28.59 -25.05 34.17
CA GLY A 551 -30.02 -24.81 33.90
C GLY A 551 -30.33 -23.47 33.29
N SER A 552 -29.33 -22.67 32.87
CA SER A 552 -29.62 -21.46 32.08
C SER A 552 -30.12 -21.86 30.70
N ALA A 553 -30.94 -20.99 30.11
CA ALA A 553 -31.46 -21.17 28.77
C ALA A 553 -30.50 -20.75 27.65
N ASP A 554 -29.23 -20.48 27.98
CA ASP A 554 -28.21 -20.24 26.96
C ASP A 554 -28.00 -21.49 26.08
N ALA A 555 -27.61 -21.31 24.82
CA ALA A 555 -27.40 -22.40 23.87
C ALA A 555 -25.91 -22.62 23.56
N ALA A 556 -25.49 -23.89 23.35
CA ALA A 556 -24.15 -24.23 22.92
C ALA A 556 -24.11 -25.51 22.11
N VAL A 557 -23.25 -25.53 21.08
CA VAL A 557 -22.99 -26.68 20.21
C VAL A 557 -21.49 -26.92 20.15
N LEU A 558 -21.04 -28.12 20.47
CA LEU A 558 -19.70 -28.62 20.20
C LEU A 558 -19.77 -29.50 18.94
N THR A 559 -19.11 -29.13 17.87
CA THR A 559 -19.21 -29.82 16.59
C THR A 559 -17.86 -29.90 15.88
N ASN A 560 -17.76 -30.84 14.94
CA ASN A 560 -16.57 -31.03 14.11
C ASN A 560 -16.92 -30.77 12.64
N LEU A 561 -16.46 -29.63 12.10
CA LEU A 561 -16.85 -29.15 10.79
C LEU A 561 -15.69 -29.25 9.79
N PRO A 562 -15.90 -29.83 8.60
CA PRO A 562 -14.91 -29.80 7.52
C PRO A 562 -14.68 -28.39 6.99
N ALA A 563 -13.67 -28.22 6.10
CA ALA A 563 -13.46 -26.97 5.42
C ALA A 563 -14.73 -26.54 4.66
N GLY A 564 -15.14 -25.28 4.86
CA GLY A 564 -16.39 -24.75 4.29
C GLY A 564 -16.83 -23.44 4.94
N ALA A 565 -17.90 -22.88 4.41
CA ALA A 565 -18.56 -21.70 4.97
C ALA A 565 -19.79 -22.10 5.79
N TYR A 566 -19.94 -21.50 6.95
CA TYR A 566 -20.98 -21.81 7.92
C TYR A 566 -21.63 -20.55 8.46
N SER A 567 -22.86 -20.67 8.93
CA SER A 567 -23.62 -19.62 9.61
C SER A 567 -24.21 -20.15 10.92
N ALA A 568 -23.90 -19.46 12.01
CA ALA A 568 -24.54 -19.65 13.31
C ALA A 568 -25.67 -18.62 13.44
N VAL A 569 -26.91 -19.06 13.41
CA VAL A 569 -28.10 -18.22 13.52
C VAL A 569 -28.61 -18.27 14.93
N VAL A 570 -28.82 -17.11 15.55
CA VAL A 570 -29.39 -16.96 16.90
C VAL A 570 -30.72 -16.25 16.82
N GLU A 571 -31.75 -16.93 17.27
CA GLU A 571 -33.11 -16.44 17.33
C GLU A 571 -33.64 -16.55 18.77
N GLY A 572 -34.69 -15.80 19.11
CA GLY A 572 -35.38 -16.02 20.38
C GLY A 572 -36.45 -17.08 20.28
N ALA A 573 -36.44 -18.04 21.21
CA ALA A 573 -37.50 -19.03 21.31
C ALA A 573 -38.89 -18.35 21.35
N ARG A 574 -39.84 -18.86 20.57
CA ARG A 574 -41.22 -18.35 20.49
C ARG A 574 -41.32 -16.88 20.09
N GLY A 575 -40.34 -16.37 19.34
CA GLY A 575 -40.33 -14.97 18.88
C GLY A 575 -39.96 -13.94 19.96
N THR A 576 -39.30 -14.37 21.04
CA THR A 576 -38.74 -13.43 22.03
C THR A 576 -37.57 -12.65 21.42
N THR A 577 -37.34 -11.44 21.92
CA THR A 577 -36.32 -10.52 21.40
C THR A 577 -35.47 -9.98 22.54
N GLY A 578 -34.20 -9.62 22.24
CA GLY A 578 -33.32 -9.08 23.26
C GLY A 578 -31.84 -9.16 22.82
N SER A 579 -30.95 -8.68 23.67
CA SER A 579 -29.51 -8.74 23.42
C SER A 579 -28.96 -10.13 23.62
N ALA A 580 -28.22 -10.67 22.65
CA ALA A 580 -27.53 -11.92 22.73
C ALA A 580 -26.09 -11.82 22.21
N LEU A 581 -25.23 -12.75 22.59
CA LEU A 581 -23.85 -12.87 22.15
C LEU A 581 -23.69 -14.21 21.43
N VAL A 582 -23.30 -14.17 20.15
CA VAL A 582 -22.84 -15.36 19.43
C VAL A 582 -21.31 -15.45 19.51
N GLU A 583 -20.78 -16.63 19.80
CA GLU A 583 -19.35 -16.87 19.94
C GLU A 583 -18.95 -18.14 19.18
N VAL A 584 -17.82 -18.07 18.49
CA VAL A 584 -17.21 -19.21 17.80
C VAL A 584 -15.77 -19.36 18.27
N TYR A 585 -15.44 -20.52 18.83
CA TYR A 585 -14.12 -20.84 19.36
C TYR A 585 -13.54 -22.05 18.65
N GLU A 586 -12.24 -22.00 18.35
CA GLU A 586 -11.48 -23.17 17.97
C GLU A 586 -11.15 -24.04 19.20
N VAL A 587 -11.50 -25.31 19.17
CA VAL A 587 -11.18 -26.28 20.21
C VAL A 587 -10.07 -27.22 19.71
N GLY A 588 -8.95 -27.24 20.42
CA GLY A 588 -7.80 -28.07 20.06
C GLY A 588 -6.91 -27.46 18.97
N ARG A 589 -5.79 -28.15 18.66
CA ARG A 589 -4.73 -27.70 17.75
C ARG A 589 -4.66 -28.53 16.46
N ASN A 590 -5.76 -29.05 15.96
CA ASN A 590 -5.80 -29.72 14.66
C ASN A 590 -5.60 -28.73 13.49
N ALA A 591 -5.28 -29.26 12.30
CA ALA A 591 -4.82 -28.49 11.15
C ALA A 591 -5.86 -27.53 10.53
N GLY A 592 -7.16 -27.72 10.81
CA GLY A 592 -8.21 -26.78 10.40
C GLY A 592 -8.21 -25.51 11.26
N ARG A 593 -8.55 -24.36 10.67
CA ARG A 593 -8.64 -23.09 11.40
C ARG A 593 -9.75 -22.18 10.86
N ILE A 594 -10.23 -21.26 11.67
CA ILE A 594 -11.11 -20.17 11.26
C ILE A 594 -10.25 -19.05 10.63
N ILE A 595 -10.64 -18.55 9.47
CA ILE A 595 -9.88 -17.50 8.75
C ILE A 595 -10.61 -16.18 8.62
N ASN A 596 -11.92 -16.16 8.77
CA ASN A 596 -12.71 -14.94 8.82
C ASN A 596 -13.95 -15.12 9.68
N LEU A 597 -14.49 -13.99 10.08
CA LEU A 597 -15.81 -13.92 10.66
C LEU A 597 -16.58 -12.72 10.08
N ALA A 598 -17.87 -12.94 9.83
CA ALA A 598 -18.80 -11.91 9.40
C ALA A 598 -20.06 -12.04 10.25
N THR A 599 -20.40 -11.03 11.03
CA THR A 599 -21.61 -11.09 11.83
C THR A 599 -22.64 -10.04 11.39
N ARG A 600 -23.82 -10.51 11.04
CA ARG A 600 -25.00 -9.68 10.76
C ARG A 600 -25.85 -9.53 12.03
N GLY A 601 -26.18 -8.29 12.37
CA GLY A 601 -27.05 -8.00 13.49
C GLY A 601 -27.60 -6.57 13.44
N TYR A 602 -28.53 -6.27 14.33
CA TYR A 602 -29.08 -4.95 14.48
C TYR A 602 -28.14 -4.07 15.30
N ALA A 603 -27.80 -2.89 14.78
CA ALA A 603 -26.98 -1.88 15.42
C ALA A 603 -27.80 -0.63 15.73
N GLY A 604 -27.83 -0.25 17.00
CA GLY A 604 -28.51 0.95 17.50
C GLY A 604 -27.58 1.76 18.40
N ARG A 605 -28.17 2.55 19.29
CA ARG A 605 -27.53 3.32 20.37
C ARG A 605 -28.15 2.97 21.72
N GLU A 606 -27.60 3.53 22.79
CA GLU A 606 -28.15 3.41 24.16
C GLU A 606 -28.26 1.95 24.65
N GLY A 607 -27.14 1.20 24.49
CA GLY A 607 -27.03 -0.21 24.91
C GLY A 607 -27.42 -1.22 23.83
N ARG A 608 -27.79 -0.77 22.63
CA ARG A 608 -28.11 -1.64 21.48
C ARG A 608 -27.03 -1.56 20.39
N GLU A 609 -25.83 -1.12 20.74
CA GLU A 609 -24.69 -1.14 19.83
C GLU A 609 -24.36 -2.60 19.47
N MET A 610 -23.98 -2.81 18.22
CA MET A 610 -23.38 -4.08 17.81
C MET A 610 -21.91 -4.10 18.22
N VAL A 611 -21.49 -5.13 18.96
CA VAL A 611 -20.16 -5.22 19.54
C VAL A 611 -19.49 -6.50 19.08
N GLY A 612 -18.50 -6.38 18.21
CA GLY A 612 -17.68 -7.50 17.73
C GLY A 612 -16.37 -7.59 18.52
N GLY A 613 -16.14 -8.73 19.19
CA GLY A 613 -14.90 -9.05 19.88
C GLY A 613 -14.08 -10.11 19.13
N PHE A 614 -12.76 -9.98 19.12
CA PHE A 614 -11.87 -10.99 18.57
C PHE A 614 -10.54 -11.03 19.31
N VAL A 615 -9.84 -12.16 19.21
CA VAL A 615 -8.55 -12.38 19.87
C VAL A 615 -7.50 -12.71 18.82
N VAL A 616 -6.41 -11.95 18.85
CA VAL A 616 -5.17 -12.25 18.14
C VAL A 616 -4.25 -13.01 19.08
N GLU A 617 -3.93 -14.27 18.78
CA GLU A 617 -2.94 -15.07 19.50
C GLU A 617 -1.59 -14.99 18.77
N GLY A 618 -0.50 -14.92 19.51
CA GLY A 618 0.87 -14.88 18.97
C GLY A 618 1.90 -14.68 20.06
N GLU A 619 3.17 -14.76 19.68
CA GLU A 619 4.29 -14.49 20.59
C GLU A 619 4.41 -12.98 20.86
N SER A 620 4.94 -12.59 22.01
CA SER A 620 5.21 -11.19 22.35
C SER A 620 6.14 -10.56 21.29
N GLY A 621 5.76 -9.38 20.81
CA GLY A 621 6.50 -8.66 19.75
C GLY A 621 6.08 -9.05 18.32
N THR A 622 5.14 -9.98 18.15
CA THR A 622 4.51 -10.24 16.84
C THR A 622 3.25 -9.38 16.67
N THR A 623 2.76 -9.25 15.45
CA THR A 623 1.44 -8.66 15.15
C THR A 623 0.69 -9.54 14.17
N LYS A 624 -0.60 -9.28 13.98
CA LYS A 624 -1.41 -9.85 12.91
C LYS A 624 -2.07 -8.74 12.13
N ARG A 625 -2.00 -8.83 10.80
CA ARG A 625 -2.72 -7.92 9.94
C ARG A 625 -4.18 -8.32 9.87
N ILE A 626 -5.02 -7.41 10.30
CA ILE A 626 -6.47 -7.57 10.35
C ILE A 626 -7.13 -6.48 9.50
N LEU A 627 -8.06 -6.88 8.64
CA LEU A 627 -9.00 -5.95 8.03
C LEU A 627 -10.33 -6.05 8.76
N LEU A 628 -10.78 -4.92 9.28
CA LEU A 628 -12.14 -4.77 9.81
C LEU A 628 -12.93 -3.87 8.87
N ARG A 629 -14.18 -4.27 8.57
CA ARG A 629 -15.11 -3.40 7.86
C ARG A 629 -16.53 -3.59 8.37
N VAL A 630 -17.35 -2.58 8.16
CA VAL A 630 -18.79 -2.65 8.45
C VAL A 630 -19.53 -2.39 7.15
N LEU A 631 -20.49 -3.25 6.87
CA LEU A 631 -21.43 -3.08 5.77
C LEU A 631 -22.78 -2.68 6.32
N GLY A 632 -23.39 -1.66 5.75
CA GLY A 632 -24.72 -1.17 6.04
C GLY A 632 -25.49 -0.92 4.74
N PRO A 633 -25.26 0.22 4.06
CA PRO A 633 -25.92 0.55 2.80
C PRO A 633 -25.76 -0.50 1.69
N THR A 634 -24.64 -1.20 1.63
CA THR A 634 -24.41 -2.28 0.65
C THR A 634 -25.40 -3.43 0.83
N LEU A 635 -25.86 -3.71 2.04
CA LEU A 635 -26.81 -4.79 2.32
C LEU A 635 -28.20 -4.51 1.73
N GLY A 636 -28.58 -3.25 1.55
CA GLY A 636 -29.85 -2.85 0.91
C GLY A 636 -29.85 -3.00 -0.61
N ARG A 637 -28.71 -3.36 -1.23
CA ARG A 637 -28.53 -3.50 -2.68
C ARG A 637 -28.37 -4.96 -3.09
N ALA A 638 -28.39 -5.22 -4.42
CA ALA A 638 -28.06 -6.54 -4.94
C ALA A 638 -26.67 -7.01 -4.47
N PRO A 639 -26.48 -8.28 -4.12
CA PRO A 639 -27.43 -9.38 -4.14
C PRO A 639 -28.28 -9.55 -2.87
N PHE A 640 -28.08 -8.72 -1.84
CA PHE A 640 -28.66 -8.95 -0.49
C PHE A 640 -30.11 -8.49 -0.37
N HIS A 641 -30.45 -7.28 -0.87
CA HIS A 641 -31.79 -6.69 -0.85
C HIS A 641 -32.46 -6.64 0.53
N LEU A 642 -31.68 -6.49 1.61
CA LEU A 642 -32.22 -6.38 2.96
C LEU A 642 -32.94 -5.04 3.16
N THR A 643 -33.99 -5.04 3.96
CA THR A 643 -34.71 -3.85 4.42
C THR A 643 -34.23 -3.44 5.81
N GLY A 644 -34.43 -2.19 6.21
CA GLY A 644 -34.02 -1.71 7.54
C GLY A 644 -32.53 -1.71 7.79
N VAL A 645 -31.69 -1.57 6.73
CA VAL A 645 -30.25 -1.54 6.87
C VAL A 645 -29.76 -0.27 7.55
N LEU A 646 -28.64 -0.36 8.23
CA LEU A 646 -27.94 0.79 8.81
C LEU A 646 -27.39 1.66 7.67
N HIS A 647 -27.86 2.91 7.55
CA HIS A 647 -27.55 3.78 6.41
C HIS A 647 -26.20 4.47 6.52
N ASP A 648 -25.71 4.68 7.75
CA ASP A 648 -24.48 5.40 8.03
C ASP A 648 -23.85 4.81 9.30
N PRO A 649 -23.02 3.76 9.18
CA PRO A 649 -22.36 3.10 10.31
C PRO A 649 -21.13 3.87 10.77
N GLU A 650 -20.95 3.99 12.08
CA GLU A 650 -19.71 4.39 12.75
C GLU A 650 -19.08 3.17 13.41
N MET A 651 -17.78 3.02 13.33
CA MET A 651 -17.02 1.94 13.96
C MET A 651 -15.91 2.48 14.87
N GLU A 652 -15.89 2.02 16.12
CA GLU A 652 -14.76 2.18 17.04
C GLU A 652 -14.00 0.87 17.17
N LEU A 653 -12.66 0.92 17.22
CA LEU A 653 -11.81 -0.20 17.60
C LEU A 653 -11.13 0.08 18.93
N ARG A 654 -11.21 -0.87 19.88
CA ARG A 654 -10.65 -0.75 21.21
C ARG A 654 -9.78 -1.98 21.55
N ASN A 655 -8.75 -1.77 22.39
CA ASN A 655 -7.95 -2.87 22.94
C ASN A 655 -8.58 -3.46 24.23
N ALA A 656 -7.93 -4.49 24.81
CA ALA A 656 -8.37 -5.16 26.02
C ALA A 656 -8.50 -4.24 27.26
N ALA A 657 -7.79 -3.11 27.30
CA ALA A 657 -7.88 -2.10 28.35
C ALA A 657 -9.07 -1.14 28.13
N GLY A 658 -9.83 -1.31 27.03
CA GLY A 658 -10.90 -0.39 26.62
C GLY A 658 -10.39 0.91 25.98
N GLU A 659 -9.10 1.00 25.72
CA GLU A 659 -8.49 2.17 25.08
C GLU A 659 -8.90 2.23 23.62
N LEU A 660 -9.38 3.41 23.18
CA LEU A 660 -9.77 3.66 21.80
C LEU A 660 -8.52 3.69 20.91
N LEU A 661 -8.48 2.80 19.94
CA LEU A 661 -7.42 2.73 18.92
C LEU A 661 -7.80 3.51 17.66
N MET A 662 -9.07 3.45 17.28
CA MET A 662 -9.59 4.09 16.07
C MET A 662 -11.09 4.35 16.20
N ILE A 663 -11.55 5.41 15.54
CA ILE A 663 -12.96 5.69 15.24
C ILE A 663 -13.06 6.17 13.79
N GLY A 664 -14.08 5.75 13.07
CA GLY A 664 -14.35 6.18 11.69
C GLY A 664 -15.75 5.79 11.24
N ASP A 665 -16.33 6.58 10.34
CA ASP A 665 -17.63 6.37 9.72
C ASP A 665 -17.53 6.11 8.21
N ASP A 666 -16.51 6.67 7.57
CA ASP A 666 -16.21 6.52 6.15
C ASP A 666 -14.89 5.78 5.92
N TRP A 667 -14.80 4.92 4.88
CA TRP A 667 -13.54 4.26 4.56
C TRP A 667 -12.69 5.06 3.54
N SER A 668 -13.28 5.99 2.81
CA SER A 668 -12.55 6.82 1.85
C SER A 668 -13.05 8.26 1.85
N ALA A 669 -12.13 9.20 2.02
CA ALA A 669 -12.38 10.63 1.87
C ALA A 669 -12.54 10.97 0.37
N GLY A 670 -13.77 11.04 -0.12
CA GLY A 670 -14.05 11.41 -1.52
C GLY A 670 -13.70 12.85 -1.81
N ALA A 671 -13.43 13.15 -3.09
CA ALA A 671 -13.09 14.48 -3.63
C ALA A 671 -14.23 15.53 -3.54
N GLU A 672 -15.36 15.21 -2.94
CA GLU A 672 -16.45 16.17 -2.69
C GLU A 672 -16.44 16.54 -1.20
N GLY A 673 -15.76 17.67 -0.94
CA GLY A 673 -15.57 18.21 0.40
C GLY A 673 -16.86 18.53 1.12
N GLY A 674 -17.22 17.65 2.04
CA GLY A 674 -17.75 18.04 3.32
C GLY A 674 -16.55 18.13 4.26
N ALA A 675 -16.48 19.15 5.10
CA ALA A 675 -15.56 19.18 6.22
C ALA A 675 -15.92 18.04 7.17
N GLY A 676 -15.50 16.82 6.81
CA GLY A 676 -15.56 15.63 7.65
C GLY A 676 -14.46 15.75 8.68
N GLU A 677 -14.80 15.54 9.91
CA GLU A 677 -13.89 15.51 11.04
C GLU A 677 -12.77 14.50 10.76
N GLU A 678 -11.52 14.90 11.03
CA GLU A 678 -10.33 14.07 10.95
C GLU A 678 -10.58 12.76 11.71
N ASN A 679 -10.43 11.62 11.02
CA ASN A 679 -10.34 10.32 11.67
C ASN A 679 -9.21 10.40 12.72
N ASP A 680 -9.56 10.37 13.98
CA ASP A 680 -8.62 10.53 15.10
C ASP A 680 -7.86 9.20 15.30
N PHE A 681 -6.77 9.01 14.53
CA PHE A 681 -5.88 7.86 14.68
C PHE A 681 -4.87 8.10 15.79
N LYS A 682 -4.87 7.25 16.81
CA LYS A 682 -3.80 7.27 17.83
C LYS A 682 -2.58 6.49 17.36
N PRO A 683 -1.33 6.93 17.64
CA PRO A 683 -0.09 6.38 17.08
C PRO A 683 0.34 5.02 17.66
N VAL A 684 -0.55 4.24 18.27
CA VAL A 684 -0.22 2.98 18.96
C VAL A 684 -0.24 1.77 18.02
N VAL A 685 -0.81 1.90 16.81
CA VAL A 685 -0.97 0.82 15.83
C VAL A 685 -0.59 1.29 14.44
N THR A 686 -0.06 0.39 13.60
CA THR A 686 0.22 0.69 12.20
C THR A 686 -1.06 0.57 11.39
N TYR A 687 -1.51 1.68 10.81
CA TYR A 687 -2.66 1.74 9.91
C TYR A 687 -2.20 1.76 8.45
N TYR A 688 -3.08 1.30 7.57
CA TYR A 688 -2.86 1.22 6.14
C TYR A 688 -3.81 2.16 5.40
N ASP A 689 -3.33 2.76 4.30
CA ASP A 689 -4.10 3.71 3.52
C ASP A 689 -5.23 3.04 2.70
N GLU A 690 -6.14 3.85 2.13
CA GLU A 690 -7.25 3.40 1.29
C GLU A 690 -6.80 2.47 0.15
N ARG A 691 -5.63 2.70 -0.43
CA ARG A 691 -5.10 1.89 -1.54
C ARG A 691 -4.73 0.49 -1.08
N GLN A 692 -4.20 0.39 0.13
CA GLN A 692 -3.84 -0.89 0.73
C GLN A 692 -5.10 -1.67 1.14
N ILE A 693 -6.13 -0.99 1.63
CA ILE A 693 -7.45 -1.58 1.83
C ILE A 693 -8.03 -2.08 0.50
N PHE A 694 -7.96 -1.25 -0.54
CA PHE A 694 -8.45 -1.62 -1.88
C PHE A 694 -7.69 -2.82 -2.46
N ALA A 695 -6.37 -2.90 -2.24
CA ALA A 695 -5.52 -4.00 -2.69
C ALA A 695 -5.89 -5.36 -2.07
N THR A 696 -6.58 -5.38 -0.90
CA THR A 696 -7.08 -6.63 -0.31
C THR A 696 -8.25 -7.24 -1.08
N GLY A 697 -8.88 -6.49 -1.99
CA GLY A 697 -10.13 -6.87 -2.66
C GLY A 697 -11.36 -6.84 -1.75
N LEU A 698 -11.21 -6.39 -0.49
CA LEU A 698 -12.26 -6.38 0.53
C LEU A 698 -12.78 -4.97 0.84
N ALA A 699 -12.33 -3.94 0.12
CA ALA A 699 -12.81 -2.57 0.28
C ALA A 699 -14.35 -2.50 0.16
N PRO A 700 -15.04 -1.76 1.03
CA PRO A 700 -16.48 -1.54 0.91
C PRO A 700 -16.85 -0.90 -0.43
N LYS A 701 -18.04 -1.25 -0.95
CA LYS A 701 -18.56 -0.65 -2.19
C LYS A 701 -19.24 0.70 -1.97
N ASN A 702 -19.56 1.02 -0.74
CA ASN A 702 -20.16 2.30 -0.35
C ASN A 702 -19.18 3.06 0.56
N ARG A 703 -19.00 4.35 0.32
CA ARG A 703 -18.05 5.19 1.08
C ARG A 703 -18.41 5.33 2.56
N ARG A 704 -19.69 5.33 2.88
CA ARG A 704 -20.22 5.42 4.26
C ARG A 704 -20.05 4.14 5.08
N GLU A 705 -19.29 3.18 4.60
CA GLU A 705 -19.05 1.92 5.27
C GLU A 705 -17.62 1.92 5.82
N PRO A 706 -17.41 2.07 7.14
CA PRO A 706 -16.07 2.15 7.70
C PRO A 706 -15.27 0.88 7.45
N CYS A 707 -14.00 1.07 7.14
CA CYS A 707 -13.05 0.00 6.90
C CYS A 707 -11.66 0.41 7.38
N VAL A 708 -10.97 -0.49 8.05
CA VAL A 708 -9.59 -0.30 8.48
C VAL A 708 -8.78 -1.56 8.23
N LEU A 709 -7.56 -1.36 7.74
CA LEU A 709 -6.51 -2.38 7.69
C LEU A 709 -5.46 -2.01 8.72
N VAL A 710 -5.15 -2.92 9.65
CA VAL A 710 -4.34 -2.60 10.83
C VAL A 710 -3.52 -3.80 11.27
N ASP A 711 -2.28 -3.57 11.75
CA ASP A 711 -1.45 -4.59 12.39
C ASP A 711 -1.66 -4.55 13.91
N LEU A 712 -2.23 -5.62 14.47
CA LEU A 712 -2.58 -5.75 15.88
C LEU A 712 -1.64 -6.73 16.58
N ALA A 713 -1.12 -6.33 17.75
CA ALA A 713 -0.36 -7.22 18.63
C ALA A 713 -1.23 -8.35 19.21
N PRO A 714 -0.66 -9.44 19.74
CA PRO A 714 -1.43 -10.45 20.47
C PRO A 714 -2.24 -9.80 21.61
N GLY A 715 -3.54 -10.07 21.64
CA GLY A 715 -4.45 -9.45 22.59
C GLY A 715 -5.91 -9.59 22.20
N SER A 716 -6.80 -9.10 23.05
CA SER A 716 -8.24 -9.02 22.78
C SER A 716 -8.61 -7.63 22.27
N TYR A 717 -9.47 -7.59 21.29
CA TYR A 717 -9.92 -6.36 20.65
C TYR A 717 -11.44 -6.34 20.55
N THR A 718 -11.99 -5.13 20.54
CA THR A 718 -13.42 -4.91 20.47
C THR A 718 -13.73 -3.83 19.44
N ALA A 719 -14.55 -4.17 18.45
CA ALA A 719 -15.13 -3.21 17.51
C ALA A 719 -16.57 -2.91 17.92
N VAL A 720 -16.93 -1.64 18.06
CA VAL A 720 -18.26 -1.17 18.40
C VAL A 720 -18.87 -0.50 17.19
N VAL A 721 -20.02 -0.96 16.75
CA VAL A 721 -20.76 -0.42 15.59
C VAL A 721 -22.05 0.20 16.03
N ARG A 722 -22.29 1.43 15.60
CA ARG A 722 -23.51 2.19 15.88
C ARG A 722 -23.86 3.10 14.69
N PRO A 723 -25.10 3.64 14.63
CA PRO A 723 -25.42 4.69 13.66
C PRO A 723 -24.55 5.92 13.86
N PHE A 724 -23.98 6.47 12.79
CA PHE A 724 -23.27 7.74 12.83
C PHE A 724 -24.25 8.88 13.16
N GLU A 725 -23.88 9.79 14.05
CA GLU A 725 -24.69 10.94 14.45
C GLU A 725 -23.95 12.23 14.07
N PHE A 726 -24.41 12.86 13.01
CA PHE A 726 -23.91 14.18 12.66
C PHE A 726 -24.47 15.21 13.65
N ARG A 727 -23.61 15.82 14.44
CA ARG A 727 -23.94 16.97 15.30
C ARG A 727 -23.43 18.25 14.66
N SER A 728 -24.34 19.07 14.18
CA SER A 728 -24.03 20.40 13.67
C SER A 728 -23.78 21.38 14.82
N ALA A 729 -23.03 22.46 14.54
CA ALA A 729 -23.00 23.62 15.44
C ALA A 729 -24.35 24.29 15.57
N ASP A 730 -25.27 24.05 14.63
CA ASP A 730 -26.71 24.41 14.69
C ASP A 730 -27.53 23.16 14.97
N PRO A 731 -28.11 23.04 16.20
CA PRO A 731 -28.93 21.87 16.57
C PRO A 731 -30.16 21.61 15.70
N GLN A 732 -30.57 22.57 14.87
CA GLN A 732 -31.67 22.38 13.91
C GLN A 732 -31.27 21.58 12.68
N LEU A 733 -29.95 21.40 12.45
CA LEU A 733 -29.35 20.62 11.36
C LEU A 733 -28.93 19.24 11.82
N ASP A 734 -29.08 18.89 13.09
CA ASP A 734 -28.75 17.58 13.60
C ASP A 734 -29.60 16.51 12.91
N GLN A 735 -28.92 15.48 12.35
CA GLN A 735 -29.61 14.34 11.76
C GLN A 735 -29.70 13.23 12.80
N PRO A 736 -30.89 12.77 13.17
CA PRO A 736 -31.04 11.66 14.10
C PRO A 736 -30.45 10.39 13.47
N ALA A 737 -29.58 9.74 14.21
CA ALA A 737 -28.96 8.47 13.81
C ALA A 737 -30.04 7.37 13.81
N ALA A 738 -30.44 6.89 12.63
CA ALA A 738 -31.38 5.80 12.49
C ALA A 738 -30.67 4.45 12.68
N PRO A 739 -31.18 3.60 13.60
CA PRO A 739 -30.63 2.26 13.77
C PRO A 739 -30.99 1.36 12.59
N GLY A 740 -30.28 0.23 12.44
CA GLY A 740 -30.56 -0.70 11.36
C GLY A 740 -29.67 -1.92 11.37
N VAL A 741 -29.87 -2.81 10.41
CA VAL A 741 -29.08 -4.02 10.22
C VAL A 741 -27.73 -3.67 9.62
N ALA A 742 -26.65 -4.20 10.22
CA ALA A 742 -25.28 -4.07 9.73
C ALA A 742 -24.57 -5.44 9.73
N VAL A 743 -23.47 -5.51 9.01
CA VAL A 743 -22.52 -6.63 9.08
C VAL A 743 -21.17 -6.09 9.50
N ILE A 744 -20.62 -6.62 10.59
CA ILE A 744 -19.20 -6.45 10.93
C ILE A 744 -18.41 -7.63 10.42
N GLU A 745 -17.32 -7.37 9.76
CA GLU A 745 -16.45 -8.41 9.22
C GLU A 745 -15.00 -8.21 9.69
N VAL A 746 -14.39 -9.31 10.11
CA VAL A 746 -13.01 -9.40 10.55
C VAL A 746 -12.28 -10.40 9.68
N TYR A 747 -11.28 -9.97 8.96
CA TYR A 747 -10.47 -10.80 8.08
C TYR A 747 -9.02 -10.83 8.53
N GLU A 748 -8.48 -12.02 8.59
CA GLU A 748 -7.05 -12.23 8.66
C GLU A 748 -6.43 -12.00 7.27
N ILE A 749 -5.53 -11.03 7.13
CA ILE A 749 -4.89 -10.67 5.86
C ILE A 749 -3.45 -11.18 5.84
N GLY A 750 -3.12 -11.86 4.73
CA GLY A 750 -1.81 -12.46 4.51
C GLY A 750 -1.58 -13.78 5.28
N PRO A 751 -0.47 -14.47 4.98
CA PRO A 751 -0.11 -15.73 5.61
C PRO A 751 0.18 -15.58 7.09
#